data_47e0313312959eb58342351782d78ef6
#
_entry.id   47e0313312959eb58342351782d78ef6
#
_cell.length_a   1.000
_cell.length_b   1.000
_cell.length_c   1.000
_cell.angle_alpha   90.00
_cell.angle_beta   90.00
_cell.angle_gamma   90.00
#
_symmetry.space_group_name_H-M   'P 1'
#
loop_
_entity.id
_entity.type
_entity.pdbx_description
1 polymer ?
#
loop_
_entity_poly.entity_id
_entity_poly.type
_entity_poly.pdbx_seq_one_letter_code
_entity_poly.pdbx_strand_id
1 'polypeptide(L)'
;MAAKSPLMEQYKSIKNEHKDAFLFYRLGDFYELFYDDAVTVSHELELTLTGKNAGPEGRVPMCGIPYHAAETYIYRLVQKGYKVAICEQLEDPKKAKGLVKRDVIRIVTPGTILFEDSIADKSNNYLAYLYETDNDIDAVLADISTGECWWGIWDKKKEREAFFDMLSVYAPTEAVCSLSDNFYGRLEAYCRARLGGCLLTRRGEEADYPVPHVAEALGDENIRRVFAWLAAYLKEMMKADAAEFHTVMPIREEDCLLLGEDCLRNLEITRNMRDGGRRGTLLEILDHTHTAMGARLLRRWLERPLTDVNRIIQRQDGIEELTGHTTELSQLEEMLEHVFDFERILTRIEANTTSPKDLLALKASLGMIPEIKKLLSGTVSIVLRKLSDQMDIHSTVYELLDRSMNENGTGNIRDGKYIKEGYSAELDEVRSLSENSRKWIADLEEREKEKTGIKLKIGFNNVFGYYFEITNANKVPIPEYYMRKQTLVNAERYITPELKEFETKALSAKEKTEELELKIYQAVKAAIRPEIAAMQRTAKALAALDCLTGLSRAALKDRYVRPQITNSREGRISIHDGRHPMVEHALKREMFVPNDTELNHTDQEMIIITGPNMAGKSTYMRQVAVLTIMAQTGSFIPAKSASFAPVDRIFTRVGAADDISTGQSTFMVEMKEVSHILCNATKNSLILLDEIGRGTSTYDGMSIARAVVEYLNANVHAYTLFATHYHELSDMAAENEHIKNYTVTVKERGKEITFLRRIVPGSADKSYGIHVARLAGLPESLLKRADEILEGLEVEGIKEEPAAPVIRRETALNLFSSPIIDELVDLDVMSKTPIEAMEILFRLSKEAKEGR
;
A
#
# COMPACT_ATOMS: atom_id res chain seq x y z
N MET A 1 45.64 26.33 21.39
CA MET A 1 44.66 25.35 20.97
C MET A 1 43.74 26.05 19.99
N ALA A 2 43.64 25.58 18.72
CA ALA A 2 42.68 26.17 17.79
C ALA A 2 41.25 25.95 18.31
N ALA A 3 40.44 27.02 18.35
CA ALA A 3 39.08 26.92 18.87
C ALA A 3 38.27 25.97 17.99
N LYS A 4 37.56 25.03 18.60
CA LYS A 4 36.63 24.15 17.91
C LYS A 4 35.56 25.00 17.22
N SER A 5 35.06 24.57 16.05
CA SER A 5 33.98 25.26 15.36
C SER A 5 32.67 25.08 16.16
N PRO A 6 32.07 26.17 16.70
CA PRO A 6 30.84 26.06 17.51
C PRO A 6 29.70 25.42 16.73
N LEU A 7 29.65 25.60 15.40
CA LEU A 7 28.68 24.98 14.51
C LEU A 7 28.81 23.45 14.48
N MET A 8 30.05 22.93 14.41
CA MET A 8 30.27 21.48 14.37
C MET A 8 30.04 20.82 15.72
N GLU A 9 30.26 21.57 16.84
CA GLU A 9 29.87 21.07 18.16
C GLU A 9 28.37 20.96 18.32
N GLN A 10 27.59 21.94 17.85
CA GLN A 10 26.14 21.91 17.83
C GLN A 10 25.65 20.73 16.94
N TYR A 11 26.21 20.57 15.73
CA TYR A 11 25.86 19.44 14.84
C TYR A 11 26.08 18.08 15.51
N LYS A 12 27.27 17.88 16.10
CA LYS A 12 27.62 16.63 16.80
C LYS A 12 26.72 16.34 17.99
N SER A 13 26.37 17.39 18.76
CA SER A 13 25.45 17.23 19.90
C SER A 13 24.10 16.68 19.41
N ILE A 14 23.47 17.33 18.41
CA ILE A 14 22.18 16.93 17.86
C ILE A 14 22.29 15.54 17.19
N LYS A 15 23.35 15.28 16.42
CA LYS A 15 23.53 13.96 15.79
C LYS A 15 23.69 12.83 16.80
N ASN A 16 24.32 13.08 17.93
CA ASN A 16 24.46 12.07 18.99
C ASN A 16 23.13 11.66 19.64
N GLU A 17 22.14 12.54 19.61
CA GLU A 17 20.78 12.25 20.07
C GLU A 17 19.97 11.44 19.03
N HIS A 18 20.36 11.53 17.73
CA HIS A 18 19.67 10.90 16.60
C HIS A 18 20.65 10.08 15.73
N LYS A 19 21.34 9.12 16.34
CA LYS A 19 22.40 8.33 15.68
C LYS A 19 21.87 7.45 14.55
N ASP A 20 20.65 6.98 14.66
CA ASP A 20 19.97 6.09 13.73
C ASP A 20 19.29 6.80 12.55
N ALA A 21 19.36 8.15 12.48
CA ALA A 21 18.75 8.95 11.43
C ALA A 21 19.78 9.85 10.74
N PHE A 22 19.69 10.05 9.43
CA PHE A 22 20.45 11.07 8.72
C PHE A 22 20.03 12.46 9.16
N LEU A 23 20.98 13.30 9.59
CA LEU A 23 20.68 14.64 10.10
C LEU A 23 20.71 15.67 8.97
N PHE A 24 19.54 16.12 8.53
CA PHE A 24 19.38 17.24 7.60
C PHE A 24 19.46 18.56 8.37
N TYR A 25 20.67 19.12 8.43
CA TYR A 25 20.97 20.25 9.27
C TYR A 25 20.84 21.56 8.50
N ARG A 26 19.87 22.41 8.85
CA ARG A 26 19.58 23.67 8.17
C ARG A 26 20.70 24.70 8.30
N LEU A 27 21.25 25.13 7.16
CA LEU A 27 22.21 26.22 7.06
C LEU A 27 21.85 27.15 5.88
N GLY A 28 21.24 28.29 6.21
CA GLY A 28 20.72 29.21 5.20
C GLY A 28 19.68 28.53 4.29
N ASP A 29 19.91 28.51 2.98
CA ASP A 29 19.00 27.93 1.99
C ASP A 29 19.22 26.43 1.71
N PHE A 30 20.09 25.78 2.51
CA PHE A 30 20.41 24.36 2.33
C PHE A 30 20.20 23.58 3.62
N TYR A 31 19.89 22.29 3.45
CA TYR A 31 20.21 21.27 4.45
C TYR A 31 21.58 20.71 4.12
N GLU A 32 22.51 20.86 5.02
CA GLU A 32 23.86 20.31 4.89
C GLU A 32 24.01 19.07 5.80
N LEU A 33 24.61 18.03 5.24
CA LEU A 33 24.97 16.81 5.96
C LEU A 33 26.48 16.74 6.06
N PHE A 34 27.00 16.16 7.15
CA PHE A 34 28.41 16.08 7.43
C PHE A 34 28.86 14.66 7.81
N TYR A 35 30.17 14.41 7.75
CA TYR A 35 30.81 13.17 8.14
C TYR A 35 30.24 11.97 7.36
N ASP A 36 29.95 10.85 8.06
CA ASP A 36 29.44 9.62 7.46
C ASP A 36 28.07 9.79 6.82
N ASP A 37 27.20 10.65 7.38
CA ASP A 37 25.90 10.98 6.77
C ASP A 37 26.10 11.58 5.37
N ALA A 38 27.08 12.47 5.21
CA ALA A 38 27.35 13.09 3.91
C ALA A 38 27.87 12.08 2.89
N VAL A 39 28.73 11.14 3.29
CA VAL A 39 29.28 10.11 2.42
C VAL A 39 28.18 9.18 1.96
N THR A 40 27.39 8.66 2.88
CA THR A 40 26.31 7.71 2.58
C THR A 40 25.22 8.37 1.72
N VAL A 41 24.71 9.54 2.14
CA VAL A 41 23.63 10.22 1.42
C VAL A 41 24.07 10.70 0.04
N SER A 42 25.34 11.15 -0.13
CA SER A 42 25.85 11.52 -1.46
C SER A 42 25.86 10.32 -2.42
N HIS A 43 26.21 9.13 -1.95
CA HIS A 43 26.15 7.91 -2.74
C HIS A 43 24.72 7.49 -3.05
N GLU A 44 23.84 7.47 -2.02
CA GLU A 44 22.46 7.00 -2.17
C GLU A 44 21.59 7.89 -3.07
N LEU A 45 21.89 9.20 -3.10
CA LEU A 45 21.13 10.20 -3.85
C LEU A 45 21.88 10.74 -5.07
N GLU A 46 23.07 10.24 -5.36
CA GLU A 46 23.94 10.70 -6.47
C GLU A 46 24.26 12.20 -6.36
N LEU A 47 24.50 12.68 -5.12
CA LEU A 47 24.85 14.07 -4.86
C LEU A 47 26.36 14.31 -4.91
N THR A 48 26.78 15.52 -5.22
CA THR A 48 28.19 15.89 -5.18
C THR A 48 28.70 15.94 -3.75
N LEU A 49 29.65 15.06 -3.44
CA LEU A 49 30.37 15.09 -2.17
C LEU A 49 31.43 16.19 -2.21
N THR A 50 31.36 17.12 -1.26
CA THR A 50 32.27 18.24 -1.10
C THR A 50 32.93 18.20 0.28
N GLY A 51 33.53 19.25 0.75
CA GLY A 51 34.06 19.32 2.11
C GLY A 51 34.00 20.73 2.68
N LYS A 52 33.69 20.81 3.98
CA LYS A 52 33.64 22.04 4.76
C LYS A 52 34.78 22.09 5.78
N ASN A 53 35.35 23.24 5.98
CA ASN A 53 36.40 23.43 7.00
C ASN A 53 35.78 23.39 8.40
N ALA A 54 36.16 22.43 9.21
CA ALA A 54 35.66 22.21 10.57
C ALA A 54 36.62 22.69 11.67
N GLY A 55 37.55 23.62 11.34
CA GLY A 55 38.55 24.14 12.28
C GLY A 55 39.65 23.13 12.55
N PRO A 56 39.91 22.70 13.80
CA PRO A 56 41.00 21.78 14.14
C PRO A 56 40.89 20.39 13.47
N GLU A 57 39.69 19.98 13.09
CA GLU A 57 39.42 18.70 12.44
C GLU A 57 39.77 18.73 10.91
N GLY A 58 40.16 19.92 10.42
CA GLY A 58 40.45 20.08 9.00
C GLY A 58 39.18 20.12 8.14
N ARG A 59 39.27 19.55 6.92
CA ARG A 59 38.16 19.52 5.97
C ARG A 59 37.37 18.24 6.14
N VAL A 60 36.10 18.34 6.58
CA VAL A 60 35.19 17.20 6.76
C VAL A 60 34.29 17.00 5.53
N PRO A 61 33.92 15.75 5.19
CA PRO A 61 32.96 15.48 4.11
C PRO A 61 31.64 16.22 4.34
N MET A 62 31.09 16.75 3.26
CA MET A 62 29.79 17.48 3.27
C MET A 62 29.07 17.28 1.95
N CYS A 63 27.75 17.09 2.00
CA CYS A 63 26.87 17.30 0.88
C CYS A 63 25.72 18.22 1.28
N GLY A 64 25.07 18.88 0.32
CA GLY A 64 24.00 19.83 0.59
C GLY A 64 22.84 19.68 -0.37
N ILE A 65 21.64 19.88 0.15
CA ILE A 65 20.37 19.80 -0.58
C ILE A 65 19.66 21.13 -0.38
N PRO A 66 19.18 21.79 -1.48
CA PRO A 66 18.36 22.98 -1.32
C PRO A 66 17.12 22.66 -0.50
N TYR A 67 16.83 23.48 0.52
CA TYR A 67 15.76 23.17 1.48
C TYR A 67 14.37 23.05 0.83
N HIS A 68 14.13 23.79 -0.25
CA HIS A 68 12.87 23.76 -1.00
C HIS A 68 12.67 22.47 -1.82
N ALA A 69 13.73 21.72 -2.08
CA ALA A 69 13.69 20.43 -2.78
C ALA A 69 13.86 19.23 -1.82
N ALA A 70 14.01 19.49 -0.53
CA ALA A 70 14.38 18.47 0.46
C ALA A 70 13.38 17.31 0.54
N GLU A 71 12.08 17.56 0.41
CA GLU A 71 11.04 16.54 0.50
C GLU A 71 11.24 15.39 -0.47
N THR A 72 11.58 15.69 -1.72
CA THR A 72 11.87 14.67 -2.75
C THR A 72 13.08 13.80 -2.38
N TYR A 73 14.11 14.40 -1.83
CA TYR A 73 15.32 13.68 -1.41
C TYR A 73 15.11 12.88 -0.13
N ILE A 74 14.38 13.44 0.83
CA ILE A 74 13.99 12.74 2.05
C ILE A 74 13.16 11.51 1.68
N TYR A 75 12.18 11.67 0.81
CA TYR A 75 11.36 10.56 0.32
C TYR A 75 12.20 9.43 -0.28
N ARG A 76 13.16 9.75 -1.16
CA ARG A 76 14.05 8.75 -1.77
C ARG A 76 14.90 7.98 -0.75
N LEU A 77 15.36 8.63 0.31
CA LEU A 77 16.09 7.97 1.41
C LEU A 77 15.18 7.08 2.23
N VAL A 78 14.01 7.58 2.58
CA VAL A 78 13.04 6.86 3.41
C VAL A 78 12.48 5.64 2.68
N GLN A 79 12.26 5.71 1.37
CA GLN A 79 11.92 4.56 0.52
C GLN A 79 12.98 3.45 0.54
N LYS A 80 14.24 3.79 0.81
CA LYS A 80 15.34 2.83 0.98
C LYS A 80 15.47 2.32 2.42
N GLY A 81 14.52 2.65 3.31
CA GLY A 81 14.49 2.22 4.70
C GLY A 81 15.30 3.08 5.67
N TYR A 82 15.81 4.24 5.25
CA TYR A 82 16.53 5.16 6.14
C TYR A 82 15.58 6.08 6.91
N LYS A 83 16.00 6.50 8.10
CA LYS A 83 15.33 7.56 8.88
C LYS A 83 16.04 8.90 8.62
N VAL A 84 15.27 9.99 8.57
CA VAL A 84 15.80 11.35 8.34
C VAL A 84 15.31 12.29 9.44
N ALA A 85 16.23 12.88 10.19
CA ALA A 85 15.96 13.91 11.19
C ALA A 85 16.08 15.30 10.54
N ILE A 86 15.00 16.06 10.54
CA ILE A 86 14.94 17.43 10.00
C ILE A 86 15.25 18.40 11.11
N CYS A 87 16.41 19.07 11.02
CA CYS A 87 16.89 20.03 11.98
C CYS A 87 16.77 21.46 11.43
N GLU A 88 15.88 22.26 12.04
CA GLU A 88 15.58 23.63 11.63
C GLU A 88 16.17 24.69 12.57
N GLN A 89 16.24 25.90 12.07
CA GLN A 89 16.61 27.10 12.83
C GLN A 89 15.40 27.57 13.63
N LEU A 90 15.52 27.62 14.98
CA LEU A 90 14.43 28.00 15.86
C LEU A 90 14.34 29.50 16.09
N GLU A 91 15.33 30.28 15.62
CA GLU A 91 15.37 31.73 15.76
C GLU A 91 15.83 32.39 14.45
N ASP A 92 15.39 33.60 14.22
CA ASP A 92 15.79 34.40 13.06
C ASP A 92 17.31 34.66 13.07
N PRO A 93 18.07 34.22 12.05
CA PRO A 93 19.51 34.48 11.98
C PRO A 93 19.90 35.96 12.09
N LYS A 94 19.02 36.88 11.68
CA LYS A 94 19.24 38.34 11.77
C LYS A 94 19.10 38.87 13.17
N LYS A 95 18.38 38.17 14.06
CA LYS A 95 18.16 38.59 15.47
C LYS A 95 19.05 37.83 16.46
N ALA A 96 19.69 36.73 16.04
CA ALA A 96 20.52 35.89 16.88
C ALA A 96 21.82 36.61 17.35
N LYS A 97 22.07 36.63 18.67
CA LYS A 97 23.33 37.11 19.24
C LYS A 97 24.30 35.92 19.38
N GLY A 98 24.89 35.48 18.26
CA GLY A 98 25.84 34.36 18.25
C GLY A 98 25.42 33.22 17.30
N LEU A 99 25.65 31.97 17.70
CA LEU A 99 25.25 30.82 16.91
C LEU A 99 23.73 30.62 16.99
N VAL A 100 23.06 30.58 15.84
CA VAL A 100 21.61 30.34 15.73
C VAL A 100 21.26 29.03 16.41
N LYS A 101 20.25 29.02 17.27
CA LYS A 101 19.73 27.81 17.92
C LYS A 101 19.02 26.94 16.87
N ARG A 102 19.33 25.65 16.89
CA ARG A 102 18.74 24.64 16.02
C ARG A 102 18.29 23.43 16.82
N ASP A 103 17.24 22.81 16.37
CA ASP A 103 16.75 21.55 16.96
C ASP A 103 16.05 20.70 15.90
N VAL A 104 15.90 19.41 16.18
CA VAL A 104 15.14 18.49 15.34
C VAL A 104 13.65 18.73 15.55
N ILE A 105 13.00 19.17 14.49
CA ILE A 105 11.56 19.45 14.50
C ILE A 105 10.70 18.24 14.05
N ARG A 106 11.33 17.27 13.37
CA ARG A 106 10.65 16.06 12.89
C ARG A 106 11.68 14.99 12.52
N ILE A 107 11.33 13.73 12.78
CA ILE A 107 12.03 12.56 12.24
C ILE A 107 11.09 11.86 11.25
N VAL A 108 11.53 11.74 10.01
CA VAL A 108 10.75 11.08 8.94
C VAL A 108 11.22 9.64 8.81
N THR A 109 10.30 8.71 8.91
CA THR A 109 10.50 7.27 8.75
C THR A 109 9.58 6.74 7.65
N PRO A 110 9.75 5.51 7.13
CA PRO A 110 8.86 4.95 6.10
C PRO A 110 7.37 5.01 6.48
N GLY A 111 7.03 4.72 7.74
CA GLY A 111 5.67 4.74 8.25
C GLY A 111 5.11 6.13 8.58
N THR A 112 5.96 7.18 8.66
CA THR A 112 5.55 8.52 9.10
C THR A 112 5.59 9.59 8.00
N ILE A 113 5.62 9.20 6.75
CA ILE A 113 5.61 10.11 5.59
C ILE A 113 4.24 10.80 5.47
N LEU A 114 4.23 12.13 5.29
CA LEU A 114 3.03 12.95 5.06
C LEU A 114 3.22 13.98 3.92
N PHE A 115 4.27 13.85 3.12
CA PHE A 115 4.55 14.82 2.03
C PHE A 115 3.55 14.65 0.88
N GLU A 116 3.14 15.76 0.27
CA GLU A 116 2.08 15.84 -0.73
C GLU A 116 2.33 14.92 -1.95
N ASP A 117 3.56 14.88 -2.46
CA ASP A 117 3.92 14.12 -3.67
C ASP A 117 4.63 12.79 -3.39
N SER A 118 4.71 12.36 -2.12
CA SER A 118 5.61 11.28 -1.72
C SER A 118 4.96 9.91 -1.66
N ILE A 119 3.67 9.83 -1.32
CA ILE A 119 2.93 8.59 -1.27
C ILE A 119 2.15 8.47 -2.57
N ALA A 120 2.29 7.34 -3.30
CA ALA A 120 1.47 7.10 -4.46
C ALA A 120 0.00 7.33 -4.09
N ASP A 121 -0.70 8.23 -4.80
CA ASP A 121 -2.04 8.72 -4.44
C ASP A 121 -3.03 7.58 -4.18
N LYS A 122 -2.88 6.48 -4.91
CA LYS A 122 -3.76 5.31 -4.89
C LYS A 122 -3.32 4.18 -3.94
N SER A 123 -2.39 4.43 -2.99
CA SER A 123 -1.92 3.43 -2.02
C SER A 123 -1.97 3.93 -0.59
N ASN A 124 -2.17 3.00 0.36
CA ASN A 124 -2.02 3.24 1.79
C ASN A 124 -0.55 3.14 2.21
N ASN A 125 -0.22 3.75 3.36
CA ASN A 125 1.10 3.68 3.97
C ASN A 125 0.96 3.28 5.44
N TYR A 126 1.07 1.97 5.71
CA TYR A 126 0.85 1.46 7.06
C TYR A 126 2.13 1.46 7.91
N LEU A 127 1.98 1.94 9.13
CA LEU A 127 2.88 1.77 10.27
C LEU A 127 2.25 0.73 11.20
N ALA A 128 2.99 -0.33 11.52
CA ALA A 128 2.55 -1.32 12.50
C ALA A 128 3.22 -1.10 13.85
N TYR A 129 2.51 -1.34 14.96
CA TYR A 129 3.10 -1.57 16.28
C TYR A 129 2.72 -2.97 16.72
N LEU A 130 3.74 -3.80 17.02
CA LEU A 130 3.60 -5.23 17.31
C LEU A 130 4.09 -5.51 18.72
N TYR A 131 3.24 -6.14 19.51
CA TYR A 131 3.54 -6.50 20.90
C TYR A 131 3.31 -7.99 21.14
N GLU A 132 4.28 -8.66 21.76
CA GLU A 132 4.18 -10.07 22.11
C GLU A 132 3.84 -10.23 23.57
N THR A 133 2.71 -10.86 23.88
CA THR A 133 2.32 -11.32 25.20
C THR A 133 2.78 -12.77 25.42
N ASP A 134 2.44 -13.36 26.56
CA ASP A 134 2.76 -14.77 26.80
C ASP A 134 2.08 -15.71 25.79
N ASN A 135 0.84 -15.42 25.40
CA ASN A 135 0.04 -16.28 24.53
C ASN A 135 -0.20 -15.72 23.15
N ASP A 136 -0.26 -14.40 23.01
CA ASP A 136 -0.79 -13.73 21.82
C ASP A 136 0.23 -12.75 21.20
N ILE A 137 -0.06 -12.34 19.99
CA ILE A 137 0.54 -11.18 19.33
C ILE A 137 -0.55 -10.15 19.12
N ASP A 138 -0.35 -9.00 19.74
CA ASP A 138 -1.21 -7.84 19.61
C ASP A 138 -0.62 -6.90 18.55
N ALA A 139 -1.42 -6.46 17.62
CA ALA A 139 -0.99 -5.54 16.58
C ALA A 139 -1.95 -4.37 16.41
N VAL A 140 -1.37 -3.20 16.20
CA VAL A 140 -2.07 -1.99 15.75
C VAL A 140 -1.39 -1.53 14.46
N LEU A 141 -2.18 -1.34 13.41
CA LEU A 141 -1.74 -0.81 12.13
C LEU A 141 -2.39 0.54 11.92
N ALA A 142 -1.59 1.55 11.60
CA ALA A 142 -2.06 2.91 11.36
C ALA A 142 -1.61 3.41 9.99
N ASP A 143 -2.53 3.98 9.23
CA ASP A 143 -2.18 4.85 8.11
C ASP A 143 -2.28 6.30 8.57
N ILE A 144 -1.13 6.89 8.87
CA ILE A 144 -1.05 8.26 9.39
C ILE A 144 -1.54 9.26 8.35
N SER A 145 -1.44 8.93 7.07
CA SER A 145 -1.86 9.83 5.99
C SER A 145 -3.39 9.97 5.88
N THR A 146 -4.14 8.98 6.36
CA THR A 146 -5.62 8.97 6.34
C THR A 146 -6.26 9.04 7.72
N GLY A 147 -5.48 8.82 8.80
CA GLY A 147 -5.97 8.78 10.18
C GLY A 147 -6.73 7.52 10.54
N GLU A 148 -6.61 6.44 9.75
CA GLU A 148 -7.23 5.14 10.01
C GLU A 148 -6.31 4.22 10.81
N CYS A 149 -6.90 3.50 11.78
CA CYS A 149 -6.24 2.46 12.54
C CYS A 149 -7.00 1.14 12.51
N TRP A 150 -6.23 0.07 12.50
CA TRP A 150 -6.71 -1.29 12.58
C TRP A 150 -6.03 -2.01 13.73
N TRP A 151 -6.71 -2.93 14.38
CA TRP A 151 -6.12 -3.70 15.45
C TRP A 151 -6.58 -5.16 15.42
N GLY A 152 -5.75 -6.05 15.94
CA GLY A 152 -6.07 -7.47 16.05
C GLY A 152 -5.18 -8.16 17.07
N ILE A 153 -5.62 -9.34 17.49
CA ILE A 153 -4.97 -10.22 18.46
C ILE A 153 -4.92 -11.61 17.83
N TRP A 154 -3.76 -12.24 17.85
CA TRP A 154 -3.53 -13.58 17.26
C TRP A 154 -2.86 -14.50 18.28
N ASP A 155 -3.47 -15.67 18.54
CA ASP A 155 -2.87 -16.74 19.34
C ASP A 155 -1.58 -17.26 18.67
N LYS A 156 -0.45 -17.18 19.36
CA LYS A 156 0.88 -17.55 18.80
C LYS A 156 0.98 -19.01 18.37
N LYS A 157 0.18 -19.90 18.92
CA LYS A 157 0.22 -21.34 18.65
C LYS A 157 -0.74 -21.72 17.53
N LYS A 158 -1.93 -21.10 17.49
CA LYS A 158 -3.02 -21.49 16.58
C LYS A 158 -3.12 -20.58 15.34
N GLU A 159 -2.87 -19.28 15.51
CA GLU A 159 -3.18 -18.25 14.51
C GLU A 159 -1.92 -17.54 13.98
N ARG A 160 -0.75 -18.15 14.17
CA ARG A 160 0.53 -17.55 13.73
C ARG A 160 0.56 -17.27 12.24
N GLU A 161 0.02 -18.14 11.41
CA GLU A 161 0.01 -17.97 9.94
C GLU A 161 -0.95 -16.86 9.54
N ALA A 162 -2.12 -16.78 10.17
CA ALA A 162 -3.08 -15.71 9.97
C ALA A 162 -2.49 -14.31 10.32
N PHE A 163 -1.62 -14.25 11.33
CA PHE A 163 -0.86 -13.03 11.63
C PHE A 163 0.07 -12.62 10.46
N PHE A 164 0.80 -13.56 9.86
CA PHE A 164 1.66 -13.27 8.72
C PHE A 164 0.86 -12.95 7.44
N ASP A 165 -0.27 -13.62 7.22
CA ASP A 165 -1.20 -13.29 6.14
C ASP A 165 -1.73 -11.86 6.29
N MET A 166 -2.11 -11.45 7.49
CA MET A 166 -2.49 -10.07 7.79
C MET A 166 -1.36 -9.09 7.45
N LEU A 167 -0.12 -9.38 7.87
CA LEU A 167 1.02 -8.52 7.52
C LEU A 167 1.24 -8.40 6.01
N SER A 168 0.97 -9.46 5.24
CA SER A 168 1.05 -9.42 3.78
C SER A 168 -0.02 -8.53 3.15
N VAL A 169 -1.24 -8.62 3.65
CA VAL A 169 -2.37 -7.82 3.13
C VAL A 169 -2.15 -6.33 3.39
N TYR A 170 -1.76 -5.96 4.62
CA TYR A 170 -1.52 -4.56 4.96
C TYR A 170 -0.15 -4.06 4.48
N ALA A 171 0.83 -4.94 4.31
CA ALA A 171 2.18 -4.66 3.84
C ALA A 171 2.79 -3.40 4.50
N PRO A 172 2.95 -3.37 5.83
CA PRO A 172 3.45 -2.17 6.51
C PRO A 172 4.83 -1.80 6.01
N THR A 173 5.06 -0.51 5.78
CA THR A 173 6.38 0.01 5.38
C THR A 173 7.32 0.13 6.57
N GLU A 174 6.77 0.15 7.78
CA GLU A 174 7.51 0.15 9.03
C GLU A 174 6.75 -0.62 10.10
N ALA A 175 7.47 -1.39 10.92
CA ALA A 175 6.92 -2.05 12.10
C ALA A 175 7.79 -1.77 13.34
N VAL A 176 7.17 -1.18 14.35
CA VAL A 176 7.74 -1.00 15.68
C VAL A 176 7.43 -2.25 16.50
N CYS A 177 8.44 -2.86 17.09
CA CYS A 177 8.35 -4.20 17.63
C CYS A 177 8.80 -4.25 19.09
N SER A 178 7.90 -4.70 19.97
CA SER A 178 8.19 -5.16 21.32
C SER A 178 7.96 -6.69 21.36
N LEU A 179 8.93 -7.43 20.81
CA LEU A 179 8.87 -8.86 20.54
C LEU A 179 10.09 -9.57 21.13
N SER A 180 9.93 -10.84 21.48
CA SER A 180 11.06 -11.73 21.84
C SER A 180 12.05 -11.88 20.68
N ASP A 181 13.31 -12.19 20.99
CA ASP A 181 14.34 -12.38 19.95
C ASP A 181 13.98 -13.46 18.93
N ASN A 182 13.31 -14.53 19.36
CA ASN A 182 12.88 -15.61 18.48
C ASN A 182 11.81 -15.14 17.49
N PHE A 183 10.78 -14.45 18.00
CA PHE A 183 9.70 -13.98 17.12
C PHE A 183 10.17 -12.85 16.22
N TYR A 184 11.00 -11.94 16.74
CA TYR A 184 11.60 -10.87 15.95
C TYR A 184 12.45 -11.42 14.80
N GLY A 185 13.29 -12.43 15.03
CA GLY A 185 14.10 -13.04 13.98
C GLY A 185 13.25 -13.67 12.85
N ARG A 186 12.09 -14.27 13.21
CA ARG A 186 11.14 -14.79 12.22
C ARG A 186 10.46 -13.68 11.44
N LEU A 187 10.04 -12.62 12.13
CA LEU A 187 9.45 -11.44 11.48
C LEU A 187 10.44 -10.78 10.52
N GLU A 188 11.70 -10.63 10.93
CA GLU A 188 12.76 -10.06 10.07
C GLU A 188 12.98 -10.91 8.81
N ALA A 189 13.05 -12.22 8.96
CA ALA A 189 13.18 -13.15 7.82
C ALA A 189 11.96 -13.03 6.89
N TYR A 190 10.77 -12.95 7.43
CA TYR A 190 9.52 -12.78 6.68
C TYR A 190 9.49 -11.45 5.93
N CYS A 191 9.74 -10.33 6.62
CA CYS A 191 9.76 -9.01 5.99
C CYS A 191 10.79 -8.91 4.87
N ARG A 192 11.98 -9.50 5.05
CA ARG A 192 13.02 -9.54 4.02
C ARG A 192 12.59 -10.37 2.80
N ALA A 193 11.95 -11.52 3.01
CA ALA A 193 11.52 -12.41 1.93
C ALA A 193 10.28 -11.91 1.20
N ARG A 194 9.33 -11.29 1.90
CA ARG A 194 7.96 -11.08 1.42
C ARG A 194 7.51 -9.61 1.32
N LEU A 195 7.95 -8.73 2.23
CA LEU A 195 7.48 -7.33 2.28
C LEU A 195 8.43 -6.34 1.59
N GLY A 196 9.53 -6.80 1.01
CA GLY A 196 10.38 -6.01 0.11
C GLY A 196 11.00 -4.74 0.70
N GLY A 197 11.10 -4.60 2.05
CA GLY A 197 11.75 -3.46 2.68
C GLY A 197 11.04 -2.82 3.86
N CYS A 198 10.21 -3.56 4.60
CA CYS A 198 9.64 -3.07 5.86
C CYS A 198 10.76 -2.74 6.87
N LEU A 199 10.79 -1.50 7.35
CA LEU A 199 11.74 -1.09 8.40
C LEU A 199 11.29 -1.65 9.74
N LEU A 200 12.13 -2.45 10.39
CA LEU A 200 11.87 -2.97 11.73
C LEU A 200 12.58 -2.13 12.78
N THR A 201 11.82 -1.54 13.70
CA THR A 201 12.35 -0.76 14.82
C THR A 201 12.06 -1.49 16.13
N ARG A 202 13.09 -1.98 16.83
CA ARG A 202 12.90 -2.58 18.16
C ARG A 202 12.64 -1.50 19.21
N ARG A 203 11.62 -1.73 20.02
CA ARG A 203 11.37 -0.94 21.25
C ARG A 203 11.02 -1.86 22.41
N GLY A 204 11.40 -1.44 23.62
CA GLY A 204 10.93 -2.06 24.85
C GLY A 204 9.53 -1.58 25.21
N GLU A 205 8.98 -2.11 26.30
CA GLU A 205 7.77 -1.57 26.92
C GLU A 205 8.03 -0.13 27.33
N GLU A 206 7.20 0.80 26.84
CA GLU A 206 7.35 2.22 27.16
C GLU A 206 6.65 2.54 28.49
N ALA A 207 7.10 3.63 29.14
CA ALA A 207 6.41 4.17 30.29
C ALA A 207 4.97 4.56 29.95
N ASP A 208 4.10 4.63 30.96
CA ASP A 208 2.68 4.99 30.81
C ASP A 208 2.50 6.26 29.95
N TYR A 209 2.00 6.08 28.75
CA TYR A 209 1.57 7.14 27.86
C TYR A 209 0.04 7.14 27.78
N PRO A 210 -0.63 8.30 27.71
CA PRO A 210 -2.09 8.35 27.65
C PRO A 210 -2.63 7.61 26.42
N VAL A 211 -3.64 6.78 26.66
CA VAL A 211 -4.36 6.07 25.57
C VAL A 211 -5.07 7.11 24.70
N PRO A 212 -4.94 7.06 23.36
CA PRO A 212 -5.71 7.93 22.49
C PRO A 212 -7.22 7.77 22.74
N HIS A 213 -7.96 8.87 22.74
CA HIS A 213 -9.40 8.91 23.07
C HIS A 213 -10.24 7.90 22.28
N VAL A 214 -9.91 7.71 20.98
CA VAL A 214 -10.59 6.73 20.11
C VAL A 214 -10.39 5.27 20.53
N ALA A 215 -9.35 4.97 21.29
CA ALA A 215 -9.02 3.62 21.76
C ALA A 215 -9.46 3.38 23.22
N GLU A 216 -9.92 4.40 23.94
CA GLU A 216 -10.36 4.27 25.35
C GLU A 216 -11.52 3.30 25.52
N ALA A 217 -12.43 3.25 24.55
CA ALA A 217 -13.61 2.38 24.57
C ALA A 217 -13.32 0.91 24.23
N LEU A 218 -12.09 0.55 23.86
CA LEU A 218 -11.71 -0.82 23.54
C LEU A 218 -11.67 -1.67 24.84
N GLY A 219 -12.27 -2.85 24.78
CA GLY A 219 -12.37 -3.74 25.94
C GLY A 219 -11.05 -4.39 26.37
N ASP A 220 -10.09 -4.53 25.45
CA ASP A 220 -8.80 -5.19 25.72
C ASP A 220 -7.76 -4.18 26.22
N GLU A 221 -7.12 -4.50 27.34
CA GLU A 221 -6.14 -3.63 28.00
C GLU A 221 -4.80 -3.61 27.26
N ASN A 222 -4.37 -4.74 26.69
CA ASN A 222 -3.11 -4.82 25.97
C ASN A 222 -3.19 -4.02 24.67
N ILE A 223 -4.29 -4.14 23.93
CA ILE A 223 -4.52 -3.33 22.72
C ILE A 223 -4.53 -1.83 23.05
N ARG A 224 -5.19 -1.41 24.16
CA ARG A 224 -5.14 0.01 24.57
C ARG A 224 -3.71 0.47 24.87
N ARG A 225 -2.90 -0.41 25.48
CA ARG A 225 -1.48 -0.14 25.74
C ARG A 225 -0.67 -0.03 24.46
N VAL A 226 -0.90 -0.91 23.48
CA VAL A 226 -0.25 -0.83 22.16
C VAL A 226 -0.61 0.47 21.43
N PHE A 227 -1.87 0.93 21.51
CA PHE A 227 -2.26 2.24 20.99
C PHE A 227 -1.53 3.40 21.68
N ALA A 228 -1.38 3.35 23.00
CA ALA A 228 -0.64 4.35 23.75
C ALA A 228 0.84 4.40 23.33
N TRP A 229 1.47 3.26 23.12
CA TRP A 229 2.86 3.17 22.66
C TRP A 229 3.04 3.63 21.21
N LEU A 230 2.08 3.32 20.34
CA LEU A 230 2.07 3.86 18.99
C LEU A 230 1.97 5.38 18.99
N ALA A 231 1.08 5.95 19.83
CA ALA A 231 0.94 7.41 19.97
C ALA A 231 2.21 8.04 20.53
N ALA A 232 2.87 7.41 21.50
CA ALA A 232 4.17 7.85 22.03
C ALA A 232 5.26 7.87 20.94
N TYR A 233 5.33 6.80 20.14
CA TYR A 233 6.24 6.72 18.99
C TYR A 233 6.00 7.86 17.99
N LEU A 234 4.74 8.07 17.60
CA LEU A 234 4.37 9.12 16.66
C LEU A 234 4.72 10.52 17.19
N LYS A 235 4.47 10.79 18.48
CA LYS A 235 4.83 12.06 19.10
C LYS A 235 6.34 12.29 19.08
N GLU A 236 7.13 11.25 19.32
CA GLU A 236 8.59 11.35 19.23
C GLU A 236 9.06 11.64 17.81
N MET A 237 8.48 10.97 16.81
CA MET A 237 8.86 11.16 15.41
C MET A 237 8.39 12.51 14.86
N MET A 238 7.16 12.90 15.16
CA MET A 238 6.56 14.13 14.62
C MET A 238 6.93 15.38 15.42
N LYS A 239 7.39 15.24 16.68
CA LYS A 239 7.73 16.35 17.60
C LYS A 239 6.58 17.36 17.79
N ALA A 240 5.36 16.99 17.39
CA ALA A 240 4.14 17.76 17.51
C ALA A 240 3.08 16.89 18.22
N ASP A 241 1.95 17.48 18.55
CA ASP A 241 0.81 16.67 18.98
C ASP A 241 0.55 15.65 17.89
N ALA A 242 0.51 14.37 18.28
CA ALA A 242 0.35 13.26 17.33
C ALA A 242 -0.93 13.46 16.53
N ALA A 243 -0.90 13.08 15.24
CA ALA A 243 -2.11 13.05 14.45
C ALA A 243 -3.19 12.27 15.20
N GLU A 244 -4.36 12.88 15.40
CA GLU A 244 -5.46 12.21 16.08
C GLU A 244 -5.98 11.11 15.15
N PHE A 245 -6.13 9.90 15.70
CA PHE A 245 -6.79 8.83 14.99
C PHE A 245 -8.29 9.00 15.11
N HIS A 246 -9.01 8.94 13.99
CA HIS A 246 -10.46 9.13 13.99
C HIS A 246 -11.25 7.86 13.81
N THR A 247 -10.59 6.80 13.36
CA THR A 247 -11.25 5.52 13.11
C THR A 247 -10.37 4.38 13.60
N VAL A 248 -10.95 3.58 14.49
CA VAL A 248 -10.32 2.38 15.02
C VAL A 248 -11.22 1.18 14.70
N MET A 249 -10.70 0.26 13.90
CA MET A 249 -11.47 -0.91 13.43
C MET A 249 -10.77 -2.21 13.81
N PRO A 250 -11.50 -3.22 14.28
CA PRO A 250 -10.92 -4.54 14.49
C PRO A 250 -10.64 -5.22 13.13
N ILE A 251 -9.56 -5.95 13.08
CA ILE A 251 -9.28 -6.90 12.01
C ILE A 251 -10.03 -8.18 12.36
N ARG A 252 -11.16 -8.44 11.71
CA ARG A 252 -11.95 -9.65 11.88
C ARG A 252 -11.80 -10.52 10.64
N GLU A 253 -11.30 -11.72 10.85
CA GLU A 253 -11.15 -12.70 9.77
C GLU A 253 -12.51 -13.19 9.26
N GLU A 254 -13.48 -13.34 10.15
CA GLU A 254 -14.83 -13.85 9.84
C GLU A 254 -15.63 -12.96 8.88
N ASP A 255 -15.34 -11.66 8.83
CA ASP A 255 -16.09 -10.68 8.02
C ASP A 255 -15.65 -10.62 6.56
N CYS A 256 -14.56 -11.31 6.19
CA CYS A 256 -13.98 -11.25 4.84
C CYS A 256 -13.41 -12.59 4.39
N LEU A 257 -13.41 -12.77 3.07
CA LEU A 257 -12.69 -13.83 2.38
C LEU A 257 -11.20 -13.67 2.62
N LEU A 258 -10.57 -14.67 3.21
CA LEU A 258 -9.14 -14.65 3.49
C LEU A 258 -8.35 -15.03 2.24
N LEU A 259 -7.49 -14.12 1.82
CA LEU A 259 -6.56 -14.27 0.71
C LEU A 259 -5.14 -14.16 1.26
N GLY A 260 -4.44 -15.27 1.36
CA GLY A 260 -3.01 -15.25 1.72
C GLY A 260 -2.17 -14.56 0.63
N GLU A 261 -0.94 -14.19 0.98
CA GLU A 261 -0.02 -13.52 0.03
C GLU A 261 0.17 -14.32 -1.26
N ASP A 262 0.35 -15.63 -1.14
CA ASP A 262 0.54 -16.49 -2.30
C ASP A 262 -0.70 -16.48 -3.21
N CYS A 263 -1.90 -16.40 -2.64
CA CYS A 263 -3.14 -16.25 -3.38
C CYS A 263 -3.20 -14.91 -4.13
N LEU A 264 -2.96 -13.80 -3.44
CA LEU A 264 -2.95 -12.46 -4.04
C LEU A 264 -1.93 -12.35 -5.18
N ARG A 265 -0.73 -12.94 -5.00
CA ARG A 265 0.34 -12.98 -5.99
C ARG A 265 0.03 -13.91 -7.16
N ASN A 266 -0.36 -15.17 -6.90
CA ASN A 266 -0.60 -16.17 -7.93
C ASN A 266 -1.80 -15.82 -8.82
N LEU A 267 -2.78 -15.11 -8.28
CA LEU A 267 -3.93 -14.60 -9.01
C LEU A 267 -3.75 -13.20 -9.57
N GLU A 268 -2.60 -12.56 -9.31
CA GLU A 268 -2.28 -11.20 -9.77
C GLU A 268 -3.40 -10.18 -9.46
N ILE A 269 -3.89 -10.18 -8.22
CA ILE A 269 -5.04 -9.35 -7.84
C ILE A 269 -4.65 -7.86 -7.83
N THR A 270 -3.59 -7.49 -7.11
CA THR A 270 -3.14 -6.10 -6.96
C THR A 270 -1.73 -5.82 -7.47
N ARG A 271 -0.92 -6.88 -7.65
CA ARG A 271 0.45 -6.82 -8.18
C ARG A 271 0.67 -7.97 -9.16
N ASN A 272 1.33 -7.69 -10.28
CA ASN A 272 1.68 -8.72 -11.25
C ASN A 272 2.94 -9.49 -10.82
N MET A 273 3.11 -10.71 -11.33
CA MET A 273 4.26 -11.57 -11.00
C MET A 273 5.56 -11.14 -11.71
N ARG A 274 5.48 -10.32 -12.76
CA ARG A 274 6.63 -9.99 -13.61
C ARG A 274 7.56 -8.95 -13.00
N ASP A 275 7.00 -7.85 -12.49
CA ASP A 275 7.73 -6.70 -11.98
C ASP A 275 7.15 -6.14 -10.67
N GLY A 276 6.13 -6.82 -10.10
CA GLY A 276 5.43 -6.38 -8.91
C GLY A 276 4.54 -5.14 -9.14
N GLY A 277 4.42 -4.70 -10.40
CA GLY A 277 3.63 -3.53 -10.79
C GLY A 277 2.14 -3.84 -10.87
N ARG A 278 1.37 -2.79 -11.15
CA ARG A 278 -0.10 -2.85 -11.25
C ARG A 278 -0.59 -3.37 -12.61
N ARG A 279 0.23 -3.27 -13.65
CA ARG A 279 -0.18 -3.56 -15.02
C ARG A 279 -0.56 -5.03 -15.22
N GLY A 280 -1.72 -5.27 -15.80
CA GLY A 280 -2.25 -6.62 -16.06
C GLY A 280 -2.96 -7.27 -14.87
N THR A 281 -3.10 -6.58 -13.74
CA THR A 281 -3.77 -7.10 -12.53
C THR A 281 -5.28 -6.92 -12.60
N LEU A 282 -6.01 -7.65 -11.74
CA LEU A 282 -7.45 -7.46 -11.58
C LEU A 282 -7.79 -6.03 -11.16
N LEU A 283 -6.99 -5.44 -10.26
CA LEU A 283 -7.15 -4.07 -9.82
C LEU A 283 -7.04 -3.06 -10.98
N GLU A 284 -6.13 -3.25 -11.93
CA GLU A 284 -6.03 -2.35 -13.09
C GLU A 284 -7.31 -2.36 -13.93
N ILE A 285 -7.90 -3.55 -14.12
CA ILE A 285 -9.08 -3.73 -14.97
C ILE A 285 -10.34 -3.12 -14.33
N LEU A 286 -10.48 -3.25 -13.01
CA LEU A 286 -11.67 -2.80 -12.30
C LEU A 286 -11.57 -1.35 -11.83
N ASP A 287 -10.37 -0.76 -11.76
CA ASP A 287 -10.19 0.60 -11.26
C ASP A 287 -10.56 1.65 -12.32
N HIS A 288 -11.83 1.99 -12.32
CA HIS A 288 -12.39 3.16 -12.99
C HIS A 288 -12.79 4.24 -11.98
N THR A 289 -12.14 4.27 -10.81
CA THR A 289 -12.36 5.31 -9.80
C THR A 289 -11.74 6.64 -10.22
N HIS A 290 -12.38 7.73 -9.83
CA HIS A 290 -11.97 9.11 -10.16
C HIS A 290 -11.20 9.76 -9.01
N THR A 291 -11.37 9.27 -7.77
CA THR A 291 -10.71 9.80 -6.58
C THR A 291 -9.62 8.86 -6.08
N ALA A 292 -8.58 9.42 -5.47
CA ALA A 292 -7.54 8.63 -4.81
C ALA A 292 -8.10 7.81 -3.63
N MET A 293 -9.08 8.37 -2.91
CA MET A 293 -9.78 7.70 -1.81
C MET A 293 -10.54 6.47 -2.29
N GLY A 294 -11.29 6.58 -3.39
CA GLY A 294 -11.99 5.47 -4.02
C GLY A 294 -11.03 4.37 -4.50
N ALA A 295 -9.93 4.76 -5.14
CA ALA A 295 -8.92 3.80 -5.60
C ALA A 295 -8.30 2.99 -4.45
N ARG A 296 -7.98 3.63 -3.30
CA ARG A 296 -7.50 2.94 -2.09
C ARG A 296 -8.56 1.99 -1.54
N LEU A 297 -9.80 2.42 -1.50
CA LEU A 297 -10.91 1.61 -1.00
C LEU A 297 -11.18 0.42 -1.92
N LEU A 298 -11.18 0.59 -3.25
CA LEU A 298 -11.36 -0.50 -4.22
C LEU A 298 -10.27 -1.56 -4.07
N ARG A 299 -9.02 -1.14 -3.92
CA ARG A 299 -7.90 -2.04 -3.64
C ARG A 299 -8.18 -2.87 -2.38
N ARG A 300 -8.59 -2.24 -1.29
CA ARG A 300 -8.96 -2.92 -0.04
C ARG A 300 -10.12 -3.89 -0.23
N TRP A 301 -11.11 -3.54 -1.03
CA TRP A 301 -12.24 -4.42 -1.32
C TRP A 301 -11.83 -5.68 -2.08
N LEU A 302 -10.82 -5.59 -2.95
CA LEU A 302 -10.27 -6.74 -3.68
C LEU A 302 -9.32 -7.59 -2.81
N GLU A 303 -8.58 -6.97 -1.91
CA GLU A 303 -7.69 -7.68 -0.98
C GLU A 303 -8.47 -8.33 0.18
N ARG A 304 -9.67 -7.83 0.50
CA ARG A 304 -10.57 -8.32 1.56
C ARG A 304 -12.02 -8.35 1.07
N PRO A 305 -12.38 -9.28 0.17
CA PRO A 305 -13.75 -9.43 -0.27
C PRO A 305 -14.67 -9.84 0.89
N LEU A 306 -15.96 -9.58 0.77
CA LEU A 306 -16.92 -9.84 1.83
C LEU A 306 -17.35 -11.30 1.89
N THR A 307 -17.68 -11.79 3.09
CA THR A 307 -18.39 -13.06 3.32
C THR A 307 -19.87 -12.83 3.64
N ASP A 308 -20.25 -11.65 4.10
CA ASP A 308 -21.65 -11.30 4.39
C ASP A 308 -22.46 -11.10 3.12
N VAL A 309 -23.39 -12.03 2.88
CA VAL A 309 -24.31 -12.04 1.73
C VAL A 309 -25.07 -10.71 1.57
N ASN A 310 -25.59 -10.16 2.66
CA ASN A 310 -26.39 -8.93 2.60
C ASN A 310 -25.54 -7.73 2.17
N ARG A 311 -24.32 -7.64 2.66
CA ARG A 311 -23.41 -6.55 2.28
C ARG A 311 -22.95 -6.68 0.83
N ILE A 312 -22.74 -7.91 0.34
CA ILE A 312 -22.42 -8.16 -1.06
C ILE A 312 -23.59 -7.72 -1.96
N ILE A 313 -24.82 -8.16 -1.63
CA ILE A 313 -26.04 -7.82 -2.38
C ILE A 313 -26.24 -6.30 -2.38
N GLN A 314 -26.05 -5.59 -1.26
CA GLN A 314 -26.16 -4.15 -1.21
C GLN A 314 -25.21 -3.44 -2.19
N ARG A 315 -23.97 -3.91 -2.31
CA ARG A 315 -23.03 -3.35 -3.32
C ARG A 315 -23.52 -3.63 -4.73
N GLN A 316 -24.00 -4.83 -5.00
CA GLN A 316 -24.53 -5.22 -6.31
C GLN A 316 -25.78 -4.40 -6.67
N ASP A 317 -26.69 -4.13 -5.72
CA ASP A 317 -27.87 -3.30 -5.93
C ASP A 317 -27.47 -1.87 -6.33
N GLY A 318 -26.43 -1.31 -5.71
CA GLY A 318 -25.89 -0.01 -6.08
C GLY A 318 -25.33 0.02 -7.50
N ILE A 319 -24.58 -1.02 -7.87
CA ILE A 319 -24.01 -1.15 -9.22
C ILE A 319 -25.13 -1.32 -10.25
N GLU A 320 -26.15 -2.16 -9.96
CA GLU A 320 -27.27 -2.41 -10.87
C GLU A 320 -28.06 -1.12 -11.14
N GLU A 321 -28.33 -0.34 -10.10
CA GLU A 321 -29.03 0.93 -10.26
C GLU A 321 -28.22 1.92 -11.10
N LEU A 322 -26.90 2.08 -10.81
CA LEU A 322 -26.03 2.97 -11.57
C LEU A 322 -25.86 2.52 -13.03
N THR A 323 -25.77 1.22 -13.29
CA THR A 323 -25.70 0.70 -14.67
C THR A 323 -26.99 0.89 -15.44
N GLY A 324 -28.13 0.90 -14.75
CA GLY A 324 -29.45 1.19 -15.32
C GLY A 324 -29.66 2.68 -15.67
N HIS A 325 -28.88 3.57 -15.04
CA HIS A 325 -29.00 5.03 -15.16
C HIS A 325 -27.70 5.66 -15.68
N THR A 326 -27.35 5.36 -16.93
CA THR A 326 -26.03 5.71 -17.51
C THR A 326 -25.76 7.22 -17.60
N THR A 327 -26.79 8.05 -17.69
CA THR A 327 -26.66 9.51 -17.68
C THR A 327 -26.22 10.01 -16.32
N GLU A 328 -26.88 9.55 -15.26
CA GLU A 328 -26.57 9.88 -13.87
C GLU A 328 -25.19 9.33 -13.48
N LEU A 329 -24.83 8.13 -13.96
CA LEU A 329 -23.50 7.57 -13.79
C LEU A 329 -22.42 8.51 -14.38
N SER A 330 -22.61 9.00 -15.60
CA SER A 330 -21.63 9.89 -16.24
C SER A 330 -21.54 11.25 -15.55
N GLN A 331 -22.65 11.77 -15.01
CA GLN A 331 -22.65 12.99 -14.20
C GLN A 331 -21.92 12.79 -12.87
N LEU A 332 -22.09 11.63 -12.21
CA LEU A 332 -21.34 11.29 -11.01
C LEU A 332 -19.83 11.22 -11.28
N GLU A 333 -19.44 10.62 -12.37
CA GLU A 333 -18.02 10.54 -12.78
C GLU A 333 -17.41 11.92 -12.95
N GLU A 334 -18.10 12.82 -13.68
CA GLU A 334 -17.66 14.21 -13.87
C GLU A 334 -17.53 14.97 -12.54
N MET A 335 -18.50 14.81 -11.62
CA MET A 335 -18.43 15.44 -10.30
C MET A 335 -17.27 14.88 -9.46
N LEU A 336 -17.05 13.55 -9.49
CA LEU A 336 -16.01 12.89 -8.73
C LEU A 336 -14.60 13.25 -9.23
N GLU A 337 -14.41 13.59 -10.50
CA GLU A 337 -13.14 14.12 -11.02
C GLU A 337 -12.70 15.43 -10.34
N HIS A 338 -13.65 16.18 -9.78
CA HIS A 338 -13.40 17.41 -9.04
C HIS A 338 -13.30 17.21 -7.52
N VAL A 339 -13.38 15.98 -7.05
CA VAL A 339 -13.19 15.62 -5.63
C VAL A 339 -11.74 15.18 -5.40
N PHE A 340 -10.99 16.02 -4.71
CA PHE A 340 -9.59 15.74 -4.33
C PHE A 340 -9.51 14.80 -3.12
N ASP A 341 -8.29 14.35 -2.80
CA ASP A 341 -8.02 13.48 -1.66
C ASP A 341 -8.10 14.23 -0.33
N PHE A 342 -9.30 14.56 0.08
CA PHE A 342 -9.46 15.34 1.30
C PHE A 342 -9.36 14.49 2.59
N GLU A 343 -9.35 13.16 2.54
CA GLU A 343 -8.89 12.36 3.69
C GLU A 343 -7.48 12.78 4.11
N ARG A 344 -6.56 12.80 3.14
CA ARG A 344 -5.17 13.20 3.40
C ARG A 344 -5.03 14.69 3.70
N ILE A 345 -5.86 15.54 3.09
CA ILE A 345 -5.86 16.97 3.39
C ILE A 345 -6.27 17.20 4.85
N LEU A 346 -7.29 16.53 5.35
CA LEU A 346 -7.74 16.64 6.73
C LEU A 346 -6.65 16.25 7.73
N THR A 347 -5.96 15.16 7.50
CA THR A 347 -4.83 14.73 8.34
C THR A 347 -3.68 15.73 8.30
N ARG A 348 -3.37 16.33 7.14
CA ARG A 348 -2.37 17.40 7.05
C ARG A 348 -2.79 18.68 7.79
N ILE A 349 -4.09 18.98 7.89
CA ILE A 349 -4.60 20.09 8.71
C ILE A 349 -4.29 19.84 10.19
N GLU A 350 -4.50 18.63 10.68
CA GLU A 350 -4.20 18.22 12.05
C GLU A 350 -2.70 18.24 12.34
N ALA A 351 -1.91 17.64 11.45
CA ALA A 351 -0.45 17.63 11.55
C ALA A 351 0.20 19.01 11.30
N ASN A 352 -0.60 20.05 11.02
CA ASN A 352 -0.15 21.41 10.70
C ASN A 352 0.81 21.53 9.50
N THR A 353 0.76 20.57 8.58
CA THR A 353 1.62 20.51 7.37
C THR A 353 0.91 20.94 6.08
N THR A 354 -0.35 21.41 6.18
CA THR A 354 -1.22 21.78 5.05
C THR A 354 -0.67 22.98 4.28
N SER A 355 -0.78 22.95 2.97
CA SER A 355 -0.54 24.07 2.06
C SER A 355 -1.83 24.88 1.77
N PRO A 356 -1.75 26.12 1.30
CA PRO A 356 -2.93 26.87 0.83
C PRO A 356 -3.66 26.17 -0.34
N LYS A 357 -2.92 25.46 -1.19
CA LYS A 357 -3.45 24.65 -2.29
C LYS A 357 -4.34 23.51 -1.77
N ASP A 358 -3.96 22.88 -0.66
CA ASP A 358 -4.78 21.86 -0.02
C ASP A 358 -6.14 22.39 0.43
N LEU A 359 -6.17 23.60 1.02
CA LEU A 359 -7.43 24.21 1.45
C LEU A 359 -8.32 24.58 0.25
N LEU A 360 -7.74 25.00 -0.87
CA LEU A 360 -8.49 25.22 -2.11
C LEU A 360 -9.02 23.91 -2.70
N ALA A 361 -8.25 22.84 -2.65
CA ALA A 361 -8.68 21.51 -3.07
C ALA A 361 -9.80 20.97 -2.17
N LEU A 362 -9.72 21.20 -0.85
CA LEU A 362 -10.80 20.89 0.08
C LEU A 362 -12.07 21.66 -0.26
N LYS A 363 -11.96 22.99 -0.49
CA LYS A 363 -13.08 23.83 -0.92
C LYS A 363 -13.77 23.27 -2.19
N ALA A 364 -12.97 22.96 -3.22
CA ALA A 364 -13.50 22.42 -4.48
C ALA A 364 -14.27 21.12 -4.24
N SER A 365 -13.70 20.21 -3.43
CA SER A 365 -14.32 18.93 -3.08
C SER A 365 -15.65 19.12 -2.33
N LEU A 366 -15.68 19.99 -1.33
CA LEU A 366 -16.90 20.29 -0.57
C LEU A 366 -17.98 20.91 -1.45
N GLY A 367 -17.60 21.69 -2.46
CA GLY A 367 -18.52 22.30 -3.43
C GLY A 367 -19.29 21.30 -4.30
N MET A 368 -18.74 20.08 -4.50
CA MET A 368 -19.40 19.03 -5.29
C MET A 368 -20.46 18.26 -4.49
N ILE A 369 -20.37 18.22 -3.16
CA ILE A 369 -21.24 17.39 -2.32
C ILE A 369 -22.73 17.71 -2.49
N PRO A 370 -23.20 18.97 -2.51
CA PRO A 370 -24.61 19.27 -2.70
C PRO A 370 -25.19 18.71 -4.00
N GLU A 371 -24.45 18.81 -5.11
CA GLU A 371 -24.89 18.33 -6.42
C GLU A 371 -24.89 16.78 -6.46
N ILE A 372 -23.89 16.13 -5.88
CA ILE A 372 -23.87 14.66 -5.71
C ILE A 372 -25.08 14.20 -4.89
N LYS A 373 -25.37 14.82 -3.75
CA LYS A 373 -26.55 14.49 -2.93
C LYS A 373 -27.86 14.69 -3.69
N LYS A 374 -27.96 15.75 -4.46
CA LYS A 374 -29.14 16.04 -5.29
C LYS A 374 -29.33 14.93 -6.34
N LEU A 375 -28.27 14.48 -6.99
CA LEU A 375 -28.32 13.38 -7.96
C LEU A 375 -28.75 12.07 -7.29
N LEU A 376 -28.25 11.79 -6.09
CA LEU A 376 -28.59 10.60 -5.33
C LEU A 376 -29.98 10.64 -4.67
N SER A 377 -30.67 11.80 -4.63
CA SER A 377 -31.98 11.94 -3.95
C SER A 377 -33.07 11.06 -4.56
N GLY A 378 -32.95 10.69 -5.85
CA GLY A 378 -33.88 9.82 -6.58
C GLY A 378 -33.59 8.34 -6.51
N THR A 379 -32.48 7.91 -5.86
CA THR A 379 -32.06 6.52 -5.85
C THR A 379 -32.92 5.62 -4.98
N VAL A 380 -33.09 4.35 -5.41
CA VAL A 380 -33.92 3.34 -4.72
C VAL A 380 -33.02 2.43 -3.86
N SER A 381 -31.80 2.17 -4.29
CA SER A 381 -30.85 1.30 -3.62
C SER A 381 -30.54 1.78 -2.19
N ILE A 382 -30.60 0.84 -1.24
CA ILE A 382 -30.33 1.11 0.17
C ILE A 382 -28.90 1.63 0.38
N VAL A 383 -27.94 1.08 -0.35
CA VAL A 383 -26.52 1.49 -0.21
C VAL A 383 -26.31 2.93 -0.70
N LEU A 384 -26.86 3.32 -1.84
CA LEU A 384 -26.70 4.68 -2.37
C LEU A 384 -27.37 5.71 -1.47
N ARG A 385 -28.56 5.40 -0.93
CA ARG A 385 -29.24 6.25 0.07
C ARG A 385 -28.43 6.41 1.34
N LYS A 386 -27.93 5.30 1.91
CA LYS A 386 -27.04 5.36 3.09
C LYS A 386 -25.80 6.20 2.86
N LEU A 387 -25.16 6.08 1.70
CA LEU A 387 -24.00 6.90 1.35
C LEU A 387 -24.39 8.39 1.27
N SER A 388 -25.53 8.70 0.63
CA SER A 388 -26.06 10.08 0.59
C SER A 388 -26.33 10.65 1.98
N ASP A 389 -26.92 9.84 2.89
CA ASP A 389 -27.22 10.25 4.26
C ASP A 389 -25.94 10.48 5.10
N GLN A 390 -24.88 9.74 4.83
CA GLN A 390 -23.57 9.88 5.51
C GLN A 390 -22.76 11.09 5.05
N MET A 391 -23.12 11.70 3.91
CA MET A 391 -22.46 12.89 3.39
C MET A 391 -23.09 14.15 4.00
N ASP A 392 -22.36 14.87 4.84
CA ASP A 392 -22.74 16.20 5.30
C ASP A 392 -22.29 17.24 4.27
N ILE A 393 -23.05 18.34 4.14
CA ILE A 393 -22.78 19.40 3.14
C ILE A 393 -21.61 20.30 3.57
N HIS A 394 -21.30 20.38 4.85
CA HIS A 394 -20.23 21.22 5.42
C HIS A 394 -20.22 22.67 4.96
N SER A 395 -21.41 23.29 4.86
CA SER A 395 -21.58 24.67 4.35
C SER A 395 -20.73 25.69 5.10
N THR A 396 -20.62 25.56 6.43
CA THR A 396 -19.83 26.47 7.28
C THR A 396 -18.34 26.48 6.88
N VAL A 397 -17.78 25.29 6.63
CA VAL A 397 -16.36 25.14 6.21
C VAL A 397 -16.20 25.66 4.77
N TYR A 398 -17.11 25.30 3.88
CA TYR A 398 -17.10 25.78 2.50
C TYR A 398 -17.13 27.32 2.44
N GLU A 399 -18.07 27.96 3.13
CA GLU A 399 -18.20 29.42 3.18
C GLU A 399 -16.96 30.11 3.81
N LEU A 400 -16.37 29.49 4.85
CA LEU A 400 -15.15 29.97 5.46
C LEU A 400 -14.00 29.98 4.44
N LEU A 401 -13.81 28.88 3.75
CA LEU A 401 -12.77 28.73 2.72
C LEU A 401 -13.03 29.65 1.52
N ASP A 402 -14.27 29.78 1.10
CA ASP A 402 -14.65 30.67 -0.02
C ASP A 402 -14.37 32.14 0.28
N ARG A 403 -14.59 32.57 1.50
CA ARG A 403 -14.32 33.96 1.91
C ARG A 403 -12.85 34.22 2.20
N SER A 404 -12.12 33.24 2.74
CA SER A 404 -10.76 33.42 3.24
C SER A 404 -9.67 33.14 2.23
N MET A 405 -9.84 32.12 1.35
CA MET A 405 -8.79 31.63 0.47
C MET A 405 -8.82 32.28 -0.91
N ASN A 406 -7.64 32.66 -1.41
CA ASN A 406 -7.47 33.29 -2.72
C ASN A 406 -7.22 32.23 -3.80
N GLU A 407 -8.17 32.01 -4.71
CA GLU A 407 -8.07 31.05 -5.81
C GLU A 407 -6.99 31.41 -6.84
N ASN A 408 -6.70 32.70 -6.98
CA ASN A 408 -5.68 33.22 -7.90
C ASN A 408 -4.30 33.32 -7.23
N GLY A 409 -4.15 32.84 -6.00
CA GLY A 409 -2.90 32.82 -5.27
C GLY A 409 -1.92 31.79 -5.82
N THR A 410 -0.65 31.92 -5.44
CA THR A 410 0.41 30.97 -5.87
C THR A 410 0.28 29.56 -5.25
N GLY A 411 -0.60 29.39 -4.27
CA GLY A 411 -0.78 28.11 -3.55
C GLY A 411 0.33 27.76 -2.58
N ASN A 412 1.36 28.62 -2.45
CA ASN A 412 2.50 28.41 -1.56
C ASN A 412 2.55 29.51 -0.49
N ILE A 413 2.77 29.13 0.77
CA ILE A 413 2.88 30.06 1.91
C ILE A 413 3.99 31.09 1.69
N ARG A 414 5.10 30.70 1.06
CA ARG A 414 6.28 31.57 0.85
C ARG A 414 6.04 32.71 -0.12
N ASP A 415 5.21 32.48 -1.11
CA ASP A 415 4.95 33.47 -2.16
C ASP A 415 3.91 34.50 -1.71
N GLY A 416 3.22 34.25 -0.59
CA GLY A 416 2.16 35.09 -0.06
C GLY A 416 0.92 35.12 -0.96
N LYS A 417 0.01 36.04 -0.66
CA LYS A 417 -1.25 36.30 -1.41
C LYS A 417 -2.23 35.12 -1.44
N TYR A 418 -2.14 34.21 -0.47
CA TYR A 418 -3.05 33.08 -0.36
C TYR A 418 -4.34 33.40 0.42
N ILE A 419 -4.40 34.52 1.14
CA ILE A 419 -5.62 35.04 1.76
C ILE A 419 -6.31 36.01 0.78
N LYS A 420 -7.63 35.86 0.61
CA LYS A 420 -8.46 36.64 -0.29
C LYS A 420 -8.53 38.11 0.16
N GLU A 421 -8.52 39.01 -0.79
CA GLU A 421 -8.74 40.45 -0.56
C GLU A 421 -10.17 40.67 -0.03
N GLY A 422 -10.32 41.56 0.94
CA GLY A 422 -11.60 41.81 1.61
C GLY A 422 -11.90 40.89 2.81
N TYR A 423 -11.06 39.88 3.08
CA TYR A 423 -11.25 39.02 4.24
C TYR A 423 -10.81 39.67 5.56
N SER A 424 -9.74 40.44 5.54
CA SER A 424 -9.19 41.14 6.72
C SER A 424 -8.83 42.58 6.36
N ALA A 425 -9.55 43.54 6.93
CA ALA A 425 -9.25 44.96 6.72
C ALA A 425 -7.81 45.34 7.13
N GLU A 426 -7.27 44.77 8.23
CA GLU A 426 -5.91 45.01 8.67
C GLU A 426 -4.88 44.50 7.64
N LEU A 427 -5.11 43.32 7.06
CA LEU A 427 -4.24 42.75 6.03
C LEU A 427 -4.27 43.58 4.75
N ASP A 428 -5.48 44.01 4.33
CA ASP A 428 -5.65 44.82 3.12
C ASP A 428 -5.02 46.22 3.24
N GLU A 429 -5.10 46.81 4.43
CA GLU A 429 -4.39 48.07 4.70
C GLU A 429 -2.87 47.92 4.56
N VAL A 430 -2.28 46.85 5.14
CA VAL A 430 -0.82 46.63 5.05
C VAL A 430 -0.41 46.24 3.62
N ARG A 431 -1.22 45.48 2.89
CA ARG A 431 -0.97 45.15 1.46
C ARG A 431 -1.01 46.44 0.60
N SER A 432 -1.99 47.32 0.82
CA SER A 432 -2.08 48.60 0.10
C SER A 432 -0.85 49.47 0.31
N LEU A 433 -0.30 49.48 1.50
CA LEU A 433 0.97 50.20 1.79
C LEU A 433 2.13 49.55 1.01
N SER A 434 2.17 48.20 0.89
CA SER A 434 3.21 47.50 0.11
C SER A 434 3.06 47.69 -1.39
N GLU A 435 1.85 47.75 -1.95
CA GLU A 435 1.61 47.99 -3.36
C GLU A 435 1.83 49.44 -3.75
N ASN A 436 1.43 50.40 -2.92
CA ASN A 436 1.76 51.78 -3.09
C ASN A 436 3.29 52.03 -3.08
N SER A 437 4.04 51.12 -2.46
CA SER A 437 5.51 51.17 -2.46
C SER A 437 6.10 51.03 -3.88
N ARG A 438 5.54 50.20 -4.72
CA ARG A 438 6.00 50.06 -6.13
C ARG A 438 5.72 51.34 -6.94
N LYS A 439 4.57 51.92 -6.73
CA LYS A 439 4.18 53.17 -7.39
C LYS A 439 5.06 54.31 -6.88
N TRP A 440 5.29 54.36 -5.59
CA TRP A 440 6.15 55.37 -5.00
C TRP A 440 7.62 55.28 -5.50
N ILE A 441 8.15 54.06 -5.68
CA ILE A 441 9.47 53.85 -6.28
C ILE A 441 9.54 54.39 -7.71
N ALA A 442 8.52 54.13 -8.51
CA ALA A 442 8.46 54.64 -9.89
C ALA A 442 8.36 56.19 -9.90
N ASP A 443 7.49 56.73 -9.03
CA ASP A 443 7.34 58.20 -8.86
C ASP A 443 8.62 58.85 -8.34
N LEU A 444 9.33 58.20 -7.43
CA LEU A 444 10.64 58.68 -6.92
C LEU A 444 11.71 58.65 -8.01
N GLU A 445 11.75 57.58 -8.80
CA GLU A 445 12.68 57.43 -9.92
C GLU A 445 12.47 58.56 -10.95
N GLU A 446 11.23 58.85 -11.31
CA GLU A 446 10.88 59.91 -12.24
C GLU A 446 11.19 61.31 -11.68
N ARG A 447 10.78 61.56 -10.43
CA ARG A 447 11.05 62.82 -9.72
C ARG A 447 12.56 63.11 -9.56
N GLU A 448 13.35 62.10 -9.22
CA GLU A 448 14.79 62.25 -9.10
C GLU A 448 15.49 62.43 -10.46
N LYS A 449 14.97 61.84 -11.53
CA LYS A 449 15.43 62.08 -12.90
C LYS A 449 15.18 63.53 -13.35
N GLU A 450 13.97 64.03 -13.08
CA GLU A 450 13.60 65.41 -13.37
C GLU A 450 14.42 66.45 -12.57
N LYS A 451 14.56 66.18 -11.26
CA LYS A 451 15.28 67.07 -10.34
C LYS A 451 16.78 67.14 -10.61
N THR A 452 17.39 66.04 -10.94
CA THR A 452 18.88 65.95 -11.09
C THR A 452 19.35 65.93 -12.50
N GLY A 453 18.48 65.64 -13.46
CA GLY A 453 18.85 65.43 -14.89
C GLY A 453 19.70 64.17 -15.10
N ILE A 454 19.84 63.31 -14.11
CA ILE A 454 20.66 62.10 -14.18
C ILE A 454 19.76 60.93 -14.71
N LYS A 455 20.26 60.18 -15.70
CA LYS A 455 19.66 58.91 -16.10
C LYS A 455 19.97 57.81 -15.08
N LEU A 456 19.07 57.62 -14.12
CA LEU A 456 19.17 56.63 -13.07
C LEU A 456 18.05 55.58 -13.16
N LYS A 457 18.26 54.44 -12.57
CA LYS A 457 17.23 53.41 -12.30
C LYS A 457 17.29 53.03 -10.81
N ILE A 458 16.10 52.76 -10.24
CA ILE A 458 16.06 52.17 -8.89
C ILE A 458 16.11 50.64 -9.05
N GLY A 459 17.10 50.02 -8.39
CA GLY A 459 17.25 48.56 -8.29
C GLY A 459 17.15 48.07 -6.86
N PHE A 460 16.96 46.79 -6.68
CA PHE A 460 16.96 46.12 -5.37
C PHE A 460 18.01 45.00 -5.34
N ASN A 461 18.70 44.86 -4.24
CA ASN A 461 19.64 43.76 -4.01
C ASN A 461 19.52 43.30 -2.54
N ASN A 462 19.48 41.99 -2.31
CA ASN A 462 19.34 41.45 -0.95
C ASN A 462 20.43 41.84 0.05
N VAL A 463 21.62 42.29 -0.42
CA VAL A 463 22.73 42.71 0.42
C VAL A 463 22.67 44.20 0.80
N PHE A 464 22.23 45.04 -0.15
CA PHE A 464 22.29 46.49 -0.04
C PHE A 464 20.92 47.19 0.00
N GLY A 465 19.82 46.42 -0.24
CA GLY A 465 18.47 46.97 -0.31
C GLY A 465 18.21 47.72 -1.61
N TYR A 466 17.36 48.76 -1.56
CA TYR A 466 17.10 49.65 -2.70
C TYR A 466 18.24 50.60 -2.95
N TYR A 467 18.57 50.80 -4.24
CA TYR A 467 19.65 51.71 -4.64
C TYR A 467 19.31 52.36 -5.97
N PHE A 468 19.86 53.56 -6.19
CA PHE A 468 19.91 54.21 -7.48
C PHE A 468 21.13 53.68 -8.25
N GLU A 469 20.94 53.17 -9.45
CA GLU A 469 22.01 52.76 -10.32
C GLU A 469 22.24 53.84 -11.38
N ILE A 470 23.43 54.39 -11.41
CA ILE A 470 23.86 55.43 -12.31
C ILE A 470 24.99 54.87 -13.16
N THR A 471 24.86 54.91 -14.49
CA THR A 471 25.90 54.39 -15.38
C THR A 471 27.10 55.34 -15.46
N ASN A 472 28.31 54.79 -15.60
CA ASN A 472 29.55 55.58 -15.72
C ASN A 472 29.55 56.53 -16.94
N ALA A 473 28.58 56.43 -17.85
CA ALA A 473 28.37 57.33 -18.98
C ALA A 473 27.69 58.66 -18.58
N ASN A 474 27.23 58.77 -17.33
CA ASN A 474 26.66 60.02 -16.79
C ASN A 474 27.69 61.14 -16.73
N LYS A 475 27.34 62.30 -17.29
CA LYS A 475 28.17 63.52 -17.25
C LYS A 475 27.65 64.57 -16.28
N VAL A 476 26.49 64.33 -15.66
CA VAL A 476 25.89 65.25 -14.70
C VAL A 476 26.52 65.06 -13.32
N PRO A 477 26.85 66.14 -12.60
CA PRO A 477 27.41 66.06 -11.26
C PRO A 477 26.42 65.36 -10.31
N ILE A 478 26.95 64.43 -9.49
CA ILE A 478 26.15 63.70 -8.53
C ILE A 478 25.89 64.57 -7.32
N PRO A 479 24.62 64.77 -6.88
CA PRO A 479 24.30 65.59 -5.70
C PRO A 479 24.94 65.03 -4.40
N GLU A 480 25.28 65.91 -3.50
CA GLU A 480 25.94 65.58 -2.19
C GLU A 480 25.10 64.63 -1.32
N TYR A 481 23.78 64.63 -1.44
CA TYR A 481 22.88 63.74 -0.68
C TYR A 481 22.83 62.29 -1.20
N TYR A 482 23.51 61.97 -2.31
CA TYR A 482 23.71 60.63 -2.81
C TYR A 482 24.91 59.99 -2.12
N MET A 483 24.66 59.00 -1.27
CA MET A 483 25.72 58.27 -0.62
C MET A 483 26.09 57.02 -1.45
N ARG A 484 27.35 56.98 -1.93
CA ARG A 484 27.84 55.84 -2.74
C ARG A 484 27.96 54.58 -1.87
N LYS A 485 27.41 53.48 -2.36
CA LYS A 485 27.42 52.17 -1.69
C LYS A 485 28.29 51.15 -2.40
N GLN A 486 28.30 51.13 -3.73
CA GLN A 486 29.06 50.18 -4.50
C GLN A 486 29.46 50.77 -5.87
N THR A 487 30.69 50.45 -6.29
CA THR A 487 31.20 50.76 -7.63
C THR A 487 31.23 49.44 -8.44
N LEU A 488 30.62 49.45 -9.61
CA LEU A 488 30.62 48.37 -10.61
C LEU A 488 31.46 48.79 -11.80
N VAL A 489 31.78 47.86 -12.67
CA VAL A 489 32.56 48.11 -13.90
C VAL A 489 31.91 49.16 -14.78
N ASN A 490 30.58 49.16 -14.91
CA ASN A 490 29.84 50.04 -15.86
C ASN A 490 28.86 51.01 -15.15
N ALA A 491 28.71 50.95 -13.84
CA ALA A 491 27.76 51.77 -13.07
C ALA A 491 28.20 51.93 -11.62
N GLU A 492 27.66 52.95 -10.97
CA GLU A 492 27.79 53.15 -9.53
C GLU A 492 26.40 53.09 -8.85
N ARG A 493 26.38 52.59 -7.62
CA ARG A 493 25.16 52.43 -6.84
C ARG A 493 25.16 53.37 -5.65
N TYR A 494 24.08 54.15 -5.54
CA TYR A 494 23.90 55.18 -4.53
C TYR A 494 22.63 54.95 -3.73
N ILE A 495 22.61 55.48 -2.50
CA ILE A 495 21.40 55.56 -1.68
C ILE A 495 21.17 56.99 -1.26
N THR A 496 19.92 57.36 -0.99
CA THR A 496 19.54 58.63 -0.37
C THR A 496 18.85 58.37 0.97
N PRO A 497 18.83 59.34 1.89
CA PRO A 497 18.08 59.22 3.15
C PRO A 497 16.60 58.87 2.92
N GLU A 498 15.95 59.49 1.92
CA GLU A 498 14.57 59.26 1.54
C GLU A 498 14.34 57.81 1.07
N LEU A 499 15.21 57.29 0.21
CA LEU A 499 15.14 55.90 -0.27
C LEU A 499 15.36 54.90 0.89
N LYS A 500 16.23 55.24 1.84
CA LYS A 500 16.50 54.38 3.00
C LYS A 500 15.34 54.35 4.01
N GLU A 501 14.71 55.50 4.26
CA GLU A 501 13.51 55.58 5.09
C GLU A 501 12.36 54.78 4.47
N PHE A 502 12.16 54.92 3.17
CA PHE A 502 11.18 54.19 2.43
C PHE A 502 11.47 52.69 2.47
N GLU A 503 12.71 52.26 2.25
CA GLU A 503 13.14 50.85 2.35
C GLU A 503 12.74 50.25 3.70
N THR A 504 12.99 50.95 4.77
CA THR A 504 12.62 50.48 6.11
C THR A 504 11.12 50.29 6.25
N LYS A 505 10.31 51.21 5.72
CA LYS A 505 8.83 51.12 5.73
C LYS A 505 8.34 50.00 4.83
N ALA A 506 8.91 49.82 3.65
CA ALA A 506 8.49 48.80 2.70
C ALA A 506 8.82 47.37 3.18
N LEU A 507 10.02 47.19 3.74
CA LEU A 507 10.44 45.90 4.32
C LEU A 507 9.57 45.53 5.54
N SER A 508 9.33 46.51 6.44
CA SER A 508 8.47 46.28 7.62
C SER A 508 7.02 45.96 7.21
N ALA A 509 6.51 46.60 6.16
CA ALA A 509 5.17 46.29 5.63
C ALA A 509 5.10 44.89 5.03
N LYS A 510 6.14 44.44 4.31
CA LYS A 510 6.23 43.08 3.76
C LYS A 510 6.28 42.04 4.87
N GLU A 511 7.17 42.19 5.85
CA GLU A 511 7.27 41.27 7.01
C GLU A 511 5.93 41.18 7.76
N LYS A 512 5.29 42.34 8.00
CA LYS A 512 3.97 42.38 8.66
C LYS A 512 2.87 41.74 7.84
N THR A 513 2.90 41.85 6.49
CA THR A 513 1.97 41.16 5.61
C THR A 513 2.12 39.65 5.73
N GLU A 514 3.35 39.15 5.66
CA GLU A 514 3.64 37.70 5.78
C GLU A 514 3.20 37.16 7.16
N GLU A 515 3.45 37.91 8.24
CA GLU A 515 3.03 37.54 9.60
C GLU A 515 1.49 37.49 9.73
N LEU A 516 0.79 38.53 9.24
CA LEU A 516 -0.68 38.59 9.29
C LEU A 516 -1.33 37.48 8.42
N GLU A 517 -0.82 37.26 7.20
CA GLU A 517 -1.31 36.18 6.35
C GLU A 517 -1.16 34.83 7.03
N LEU A 518 0.01 34.55 7.62
CA LEU A 518 0.24 33.31 8.35
C LEU A 518 -0.69 33.18 9.57
N LYS A 519 -0.89 34.23 10.33
CA LYS A 519 -1.79 34.24 11.49
C LYS A 519 -3.23 33.94 11.07
N ILE A 520 -3.72 34.59 10.01
CA ILE A 520 -5.07 34.36 9.47
C ILE A 520 -5.18 32.93 8.97
N TYR A 521 -4.19 32.43 8.26
CA TYR A 521 -4.15 31.06 7.76
C TYR A 521 -4.22 30.02 8.90
N GLN A 522 -3.48 30.24 9.98
CA GLN A 522 -3.55 29.37 11.16
C GLN A 522 -4.95 29.42 11.82
N ALA A 523 -5.56 30.60 11.86
CA ALA A 523 -6.91 30.78 12.40
C ALA A 523 -7.96 30.04 11.54
N VAL A 524 -7.84 30.08 10.22
CA VAL A 524 -8.70 29.33 9.30
C VAL A 524 -8.57 27.82 9.56
N LYS A 525 -7.36 27.29 9.65
CA LYS A 525 -7.13 25.88 9.97
C LYS A 525 -7.71 25.48 11.33
N ALA A 526 -7.51 26.31 12.35
CA ALA A 526 -8.06 26.08 13.69
C ALA A 526 -9.61 26.02 13.68
N ALA A 527 -10.27 26.83 12.85
CA ALA A 527 -11.71 26.82 12.71
C ALA A 527 -12.27 25.58 11.96
N ILE A 528 -11.44 24.94 11.13
CA ILE A 528 -11.80 23.70 10.41
C ILE A 528 -11.68 22.46 11.31
N ARG A 529 -10.72 22.43 12.24
CA ARG A 529 -10.40 21.27 13.08
C ARG A 529 -11.63 20.58 13.74
N PRO A 530 -12.59 21.30 14.35
CA PRO A 530 -13.74 20.65 14.99
C PRO A 530 -14.62 19.84 14.01
N GLU A 531 -14.58 20.17 12.72
CA GLU A 531 -15.41 19.54 11.68
C GLU A 531 -14.72 18.32 11.02
N ILE A 532 -13.45 18.06 11.33
CA ILE A 532 -12.65 17.04 10.64
C ILE A 532 -13.31 15.65 10.73
N ALA A 533 -13.76 15.23 11.92
CA ALA A 533 -14.37 13.91 12.09
C ALA A 533 -15.64 13.75 11.23
N ALA A 534 -16.45 14.81 11.06
CA ALA A 534 -17.62 14.80 10.19
C ALA A 534 -17.21 14.75 8.70
N MET A 535 -16.21 15.54 8.31
CA MET A 535 -15.69 15.53 6.94
C MET A 535 -15.05 14.17 6.58
N GLN A 536 -14.40 13.48 7.50
CA GLN A 536 -13.88 12.13 7.25
C GLN A 536 -14.99 11.10 6.99
N ARG A 537 -16.12 11.19 7.70
CA ARG A 537 -17.29 10.34 7.38
C ARG A 537 -17.79 10.60 5.95
N THR A 538 -17.86 11.85 5.56
CA THR A 538 -18.21 12.24 4.18
C THR A 538 -17.20 11.72 3.16
N ALA A 539 -15.88 11.79 3.45
CA ALA A 539 -14.83 11.27 2.59
C ALA A 539 -14.98 9.76 2.35
N LYS A 540 -15.25 8.99 3.42
CA LYS A 540 -15.50 7.55 3.32
C LYS A 540 -16.73 7.21 2.49
N ALA A 541 -17.80 7.99 2.63
CA ALA A 541 -19.01 7.82 1.84
C ALA A 541 -18.76 8.12 0.35
N LEU A 542 -18.00 9.18 0.04
CA LEU A 542 -17.58 9.52 -1.32
C LEU A 542 -16.65 8.44 -1.92
N ALA A 543 -15.70 7.93 -1.15
CA ALA A 543 -14.83 6.84 -1.59
C ALA A 543 -15.64 5.57 -1.96
N ALA A 544 -16.65 5.23 -1.14
CA ALA A 544 -17.51 4.09 -1.41
C ALA A 544 -18.41 4.33 -2.64
N LEU A 545 -18.94 5.54 -2.80
CA LEU A 545 -19.69 5.92 -4.00
C LEU A 545 -18.83 5.82 -5.25
N ASP A 546 -17.60 6.32 -5.21
CA ASP A 546 -16.64 6.26 -6.31
C ASP A 546 -16.27 4.81 -6.68
N CYS A 547 -16.11 3.92 -5.69
CA CYS A 547 -15.93 2.48 -5.95
C CYS A 547 -17.13 1.88 -6.70
N LEU A 548 -18.37 2.16 -6.27
CA LEU A 548 -19.56 1.66 -6.92
C LEU A 548 -19.70 2.23 -8.35
N THR A 549 -19.40 3.52 -8.53
CA THR A 549 -19.36 4.19 -9.82
C THR A 549 -18.34 3.53 -10.76
N GLY A 550 -17.11 3.32 -10.28
CA GLY A 550 -16.04 2.68 -11.04
C GLY A 550 -16.36 1.24 -11.43
N LEU A 551 -16.91 0.43 -10.50
CA LEU A 551 -17.35 -0.95 -10.79
C LEU A 551 -18.52 -0.98 -11.77
N SER A 552 -19.43 -0.01 -11.72
CA SER A 552 -20.53 0.14 -12.68
C SER A 552 -20.00 0.46 -14.08
N ARG A 553 -18.99 1.32 -14.18
CA ARG A 553 -18.32 1.62 -15.45
C ARG A 553 -17.61 0.39 -16.02
N ALA A 554 -16.89 -0.37 -15.20
CA ALA A 554 -16.26 -1.63 -15.60
C ALA A 554 -17.30 -2.62 -16.13
N ALA A 555 -18.43 -2.78 -15.43
CA ALA A 555 -19.50 -3.69 -15.80
C ALA A 555 -20.12 -3.33 -17.16
N LEU A 556 -20.38 -2.05 -17.42
CA LEU A 556 -20.92 -1.59 -18.70
C LEU A 556 -19.91 -1.78 -19.85
N LYS A 557 -18.66 -1.39 -19.62
CA LYS A 557 -17.59 -1.43 -20.63
C LYS A 557 -17.30 -2.85 -21.10
N ASP A 558 -17.18 -3.79 -20.15
CA ASP A 558 -16.73 -5.15 -20.43
C ASP A 558 -17.87 -6.19 -20.39
N ARG A 559 -19.14 -5.71 -20.34
CA ARG A 559 -20.37 -6.52 -20.38
C ARG A 559 -20.39 -7.58 -19.31
N TYR A 560 -20.13 -7.17 -18.06
CA TYR A 560 -20.24 -8.04 -16.91
C TYR A 560 -21.68 -8.20 -16.47
N VAL A 561 -22.00 -9.32 -15.87
CA VAL A 561 -23.34 -9.64 -15.37
C VAL A 561 -23.35 -9.72 -13.86
N ARG A 562 -24.51 -9.43 -13.27
CA ARG A 562 -24.74 -9.57 -11.83
C ARG A 562 -24.75 -11.04 -11.44
N PRO A 563 -23.83 -11.56 -10.60
CA PRO A 563 -23.91 -12.90 -10.08
C PRO A 563 -24.97 -12.97 -8.96
N GLN A 564 -25.65 -14.11 -8.83
CA GLN A 564 -26.50 -14.39 -7.68
C GLN A 564 -25.63 -14.79 -6.49
N ILE A 565 -25.91 -14.23 -5.32
CA ILE A 565 -25.26 -14.62 -4.08
C ILE A 565 -26.28 -15.36 -3.22
N THR A 566 -25.96 -16.60 -2.86
CA THR A 566 -26.86 -17.45 -2.11
C THR A 566 -26.28 -17.76 -0.74
N ASN A 567 -27.15 -17.94 0.24
CA ASN A 567 -26.79 -18.42 1.58
C ASN A 567 -27.27 -19.86 1.75
N SER A 568 -27.11 -20.67 0.71
CA SER A 568 -27.55 -22.07 0.74
C SER A 568 -26.68 -22.90 1.63
N ARG A 569 -27.29 -23.71 2.51
CA ARG A 569 -26.57 -24.69 3.34
C ARG A 569 -25.88 -25.77 2.50
N GLU A 570 -26.35 -25.99 1.29
CA GLU A 570 -25.78 -26.95 0.34
C GLU A 570 -24.54 -26.40 -0.36
N GLY A 571 -24.31 -25.07 -0.30
CA GLY A 571 -23.19 -24.37 -0.93
C GLY A 571 -23.12 -24.65 -2.45
N ARG A 572 -22.86 -23.61 -3.26
CA ARG A 572 -22.72 -23.81 -4.71
C ARG A 572 -21.87 -22.70 -5.33
N ILE A 573 -20.97 -23.09 -6.21
CA ILE A 573 -20.29 -22.21 -7.15
C ILE A 573 -20.66 -22.69 -8.56
N SER A 574 -21.53 -21.94 -9.23
CA SER A 574 -22.00 -22.25 -10.59
C SER A 574 -21.71 -21.06 -11.49
N ILE A 575 -20.98 -21.29 -12.56
CA ILE A 575 -20.59 -20.26 -13.54
C ILE A 575 -20.89 -20.79 -14.93
N HIS A 576 -21.66 -20.04 -15.71
CA HIS A 576 -21.95 -20.37 -17.12
C HIS A 576 -21.23 -19.36 -18.04
N ASP A 577 -20.54 -19.89 -19.03
CA ASP A 577 -19.76 -19.11 -19.99
C ASP A 577 -18.85 -18.07 -19.32
N GLY A 578 -18.15 -18.48 -18.25
CA GLY A 578 -17.21 -17.63 -17.53
C GLY A 578 -15.99 -17.28 -18.36
N ARG A 579 -15.50 -16.04 -18.25
CA ARG A 579 -14.32 -15.54 -18.93
C ARG A 579 -13.31 -15.02 -17.91
N HIS A 580 -12.02 -15.14 -18.22
CA HIS A 580 -10.95 -14.63 -17.34
C HIS A 580 -10.70 -13.14 -17.63
N PRO A 581 -11.04 -12.20 -16.74
CA PRO A 581 -11.01 -10.76 -17.05
C PRO A 581 -9.63 -10.26 -17.49
N MET A 582 -8.55 -10.69 -16.84
CA MET A 582 -7.20 -10.25 -17.19
C MET A 582 -6.71 -10.83 -18.51
N VAL A 583 -7.01 -12.10 -18.78
CA VAL A 583 -6.63 -12.73 -20.05
C VAL A 583 -7.45 -12.17 -21.21
N GLU A 584 -8.76 -11.98 -21.02
CA GLU A 584 -9.65 -11.36 -22.01
C GLU A 584 -9.15 -9.95 -22.38
N HIS A 585 -8.76 -9.15 -21.38
CA HIS A 585 -8.20 -7.81 -21.60
C HIS A 585 -6.86 -7.84 -22.34
N ALA A 586 -6.01 -8.84 -22.05
CA ALA A 586 -4.70 -8.99 -22.71
C ALA A 586 -4.83 -9.43 -24.18
N LEU A 587 -5.84 -10.22 -24.53
CA LEU A 587 -6.04 -10.74 -25.89
C LEU A 587 -6.44 -9.68 -26.93
N LYS A 588 -6.98 -8.53 -26.51
CA LYS A 588 -7.33 -7.33 -27.32
C LYS A 588 -8.15 -7.59 -28.59
N ARG A 589 -7.83 -8.57 -29.43
CA ARG A 589 -8.45 -8.87 -30.73
C ARG A 589 -8.92 -10.32 -30.85
N GLU A 590 -8.40 -11.22 -30.04
CA GLU A 590 -8.81 -12.62 -30.03
C GLU A 590 -9.95 -12.82 -29.03
N MET A 591 -10.93 -13.66 -29.39
CA MET A 591 -12.03 -13.96 -28.47
C MET A 591 -11.54 -14.95 -27.42
N PHE A 592 -11.80 -14.64 -26.14
CA PHE A 592 -11.61 -15.57 -25.05
C PHE A 592 -12.63 -16.74 -25.19
N VAL A 593 -12.19 -17.97 -24.97
CA VAL A 593 -13.08 -19.13 -24.97
C VAL A 593 -13.71 -19.31 -23.59
N PRO A 594 -15.01 -19.09 -23.43
CA PRO A 594 -15.68 -19.18 -22.15
C PRO A 594 -15.77 -20.61 -21.64
N ASN A 595 -15.78 -20.79 -20.32
CA ASN A 595 -15.87 -22.09 -19.66
C ASN A 595 -16.93 -22.09 -18.56
N ASP A 596 -17.57 -23.28 -18.41
CA ASP A 596 -18.54 -23.53 -17.36
C ASP A 596 -17.84 -24.12 -16.13
N THR A 597 -18.39 -23.86 -14.94
CA THR A 597 -17.91 -24.42 -13.68
C THR A 597 -19.10 -24.76 -12.80
N GLU A 598 -19.08 -25.94 -12.23
CA GLU A 598 -20.06 -26.36 -11.21
C GLU A 598 -19.29 -26.99 -10.05
N LEU A 599 -19.46 -26.48 -8.85
CA LEU A 599 -18.94 -27.03 -7.59
C LEU A 599 -20.06 -26.93 -6.55
N ASN A 600 -20.32 -28.02 -5.85
CA ASN A 600 -21.33 -28.08 -4.80
C ASN A 600 -20.99 -29.19 -3.78
N HIS A 601 -21.64 -29.18 -2.63
CA HIS A 601 -21.41 -30.17 -1.57
C HIS A 601 -22.33 -31.41 -1.67
N THR A 602 -23.11 -31.52 -2.75
CA THR A 602 -24.03 -32.66 -2.95
C THR A 602 -23.41 -33.80 -3.75
N ASP A 603 -22.80 -33.46 -4.89
CA ASP A 603 -22.30 -34.48 -5.84
C ASP A 603 -21.03 -34.06 -6.61
N GLN A 604 -20.51 -32.83 -6.37
CA GLN A 604 -19.33 -32.32 -7.08
C GLN A 604 -18.52 -31.35 -6.22
N GLU A 605 -17.87 -31.87 -5.18
CA GLU A 605 -16.98 -31.07 -4.32
C GLU A 605 -15.63 -30.83 -5.01
N MET A 606 -15.18 -31.79 -5.81
CA MET A 606 -13.87 -31.75 -6.45
C MET A 606 -13.94 -32.03 -7.94
N ILE A 607 -13.18 -31.26 -8.71
CA ILE A 607 -12.96 -31.46 -10.14
C ILE A 607 -11.49 -31.81 -10.37
N ILE A 608 -11.20 -32.99 -10.87
CA ILE A 608 -9.90 -33.40 -11.37
C ILE A 608 -9.80 -33.02 -12.84
N ILE A 609 -8.81 -32.16 -13.18
CA ILE A 609 -8.66 -31.62 -14.52
C ILE A 609 -7.42 -32.23 -15.17
N THR A 610 -7.64 -33.07 -16.20
CA THR A 610 -6.58 -33.72 -16.97
C THR A 610 -6.40 -33.03 -18.33
N GLY A 611 -5.26 -33.24 -18.96
CA GLY A 611 -4.98 -32.74 -20.30
C GLY A 611 -3.57 -32.10 -20.41
N PRO A 612 -3.16 -31.72 -21.62
CA PRO A 612 -1.81 -31.25 -21.88
C PRO A 612 -1.51 -29.89 -21.25
N ASN A 613 -0.22 -29.62 -21.04
CA ASN A 613 0.24 -28.29 -20.65
C ASN A 613 -0.03 -27.29 -21.79
N MET A 614 -0.17 -26.00 -21.44
CA MET A 614 -0.56 -24.92 -22.35
C MET A 614 -1.98 -25.01 -22.90
N ALA A 615 -2.76 -26.00 -22.52
CA ALA A 615 -4.15 -26.14 -22.96
C ALA A 615 -5.16 -25.27 -22.20
N GLY A 616 -4.73 -24.59 -21.13
CA GLY A 616 -5.53 -23.62 -20.39
C GLY A 616 -6.06 -24.09 -19.05
N LYS A 617 -5.61 -25.23 -18.51
CA LYS A 617 -6.02 -25.77 -17.19
C LYS A 617 -5.82 -24.75 -16.05
N SER A 618 -4.59 -24.25 -15.86
CA SER A 618 -4.26 -23.29 -14.82
C SER A 618 -4.98 -21.96 -15.00
N THR A 619 -5.21 -21.52 -16.26
CA THR A 619 -5.99 -20.31 -16.55
C THR A 619 -7.44 -20.47 -16.14
N TYR A 620 -8.03 -21.63 -16.38
CA TYR A 620 -9.40 -21.96 -15.96
C TYR A 620 -9.54 -21.96 -14.44
N MET A 621 -8.62 -22.59 -13.71
CA MET A 621 -8.68 -22.60 -12.25
C MET A 621 -8.55 -21.18 -11.69
N ARG A 622 -7.58 -20.39 -12.19
CA ARG A 622 -7.44 -18.97 -11.79
C ARG A 622 -8.69 -18.16 -12.13
N GLN A 623 -9.33 -18.41 -13.27
CA GLN A 623 -10.60 -17.77 -13.64
C GLN A 623 -11.66 -17.99 -12.56
N VAL A 624 -11.87 -19.23 -12.09
CA VAL A 624 -12.87 -19.54 -11.06
C VAL A 624 -12.58 -18.75 -9.77
N ALA A 625 -11.33 -18.75 -9.31
CA ALA A 625 -10.94 -17.99 -8.12
C ALA A 625 -11.13 -16.47 -8.30
N VAL A 626 -10.70 -15.91 -9.43
CA VAL A 626 -10.84 -14.47 -9.71
C VAL A 626 -12.32 -14.06 -9.77
N LEU A 627 -13.17 -14.87 -10.42
CA LEU A 627 -14.62 -14.60 -10.48
C LEU A 627 -15.28 -14.70 -9.11
N THR A 628 -14.83 -15.60 -8.25
CA THR A 628 -15.27 -15.70 -6.84
C THR A 628 -14.88 -14.44 -6.06
N ILE A 629 -13.64 -13.98 -6.20
CA ILE A 629 -13.18 -12.73 -5.58
C ILE A 629 -14.01 -11.53 -6.04
N MET A 630 -14.26 -11.41 -7.36
CA MET A 630 -15.11 -10.35 -7.93
C MET A 630 -16.53 -10.41 -7.37
N ALA A 631 -17.14 -11.59 -7.32
CA ALA A 631 -18.49 -11.77 -6.80
C ALA A 631 -18.58 -11.36 -5.32
N GLN A 632 -17.63 -11.80 -4.47
CA GLN A 632 -17.59 -11.46 -3.05
C GLN A 632 -17.14 -10.02 -2.77
N THR A 633 -16.46 -9.37 -3.71
CA THR A 633 -16.24 -7.91 -3.66
C THR A 633 -17.54 -7.14 -3.85
N GLY A 634 -18.57 -7.77 -4.40
CA GLY A 634 -19.85 -7.17 -4.79
C GLY A 634 -19.86 -6.65 -6.23
N SER A 635 -18.82 -6.96 -7.01
CA SER A 635 -18.73 -6.61 -8.43
C SER A 635 -19.60 -7.50 -9.31
N PHE A 636 -19.95 -7.01 -10.49
CA PHE A 636 -20.40 -7.86 -11.60
C PHE A 636 -19.21 -8.60 -12.21
N ILE A 637 -19.48 -9.70 -12.92
CA ILE A 637 -18.46 -10.64 -13.40
C ILE A 637 -18.58 -10.92 -14.90
N PRO A 638 -17.48 -11.25 -15.61
CA PRO A 638 -17.49 -11.67 -17.00
C PRO A 638 -18.02 -13.13 -17.14
N ALA A 639 -19.31 -13.27 -17.17
CA ALA A 639 -20.00 -14.55 -17.38
C ALA A 639 -21.33 -14.32 -18.11
N LYS A 640 -22.00 -15.39 -18.54
CA LYS A 640 -23.40 -15.32 -19.01
C LYS A 640 -24.37 -15.29 -17.83
N SER A 641 -24.13 -16.13 -16.85
CA SER A 641 -24.81 -16.13 -15.54
C SER A 641 -23.95 -16.85 -14.52
N ALA A 642 -24.12 -16.54 -13.24
CA ALA A 642 -23.45 -17.27 -12.18
C ALA A 642 -24.21 -17.19 -10.84
N SER A 643 -23.93 -18.17 -9.98
CA SER A 643 -24.42 -18.24 -8.61
C SER A 643 -23.28 -18.65 -7.68
N PHE A 644 -23.11 -17.94 -6.57
CA PHE A 644 -22.05 -18.20 -5.59
C PHE A 644 -22.62 -18.29 -4.18
N ALA A 645 -22.24 -19.34 -3.46
CA ALA A 645 -22.22 -19.31 -2.01
C ALA A 645 -20.88 -18.70 -1.56
N PRO A 646 -20.85 -17.74 -0.63
CA PRO A 646 -19.59 -17.15 -0.18
C PRO A 646 -18.63 -18.21 0.35
N VAL A 647 -17.39 -18.12 -0.07
CA VAL A 647 -16.28 -18.91 0.45
C VAL A 647 -15.53 -18.09 1.52
N ASP A 648 -14.93 -18.79 2.48
CA ASP A 648 -14.19 -18.18 3.60
C ASP A 648 -12.72 -17.98 3.29
N ARG A 649 -12.10 -18.86 2.49
CA ARG A 649 -10.69 -18.80 2.09
C ARG A 649 -10.50 -19.29 0.66
N ILE A 650 -9.50 -18.74 -0.02
CA ILE A 650 -9.02 -19.26 -1.29
C ILE A 650 -7.55 -19.65 -1.13
N PHE A 651 -7.25 -20.91 -1.41
CA PHE A 651 -5.89 -21.42 -1.42
C PHE A 651 -5.45 -21.70 -2.87
N THR A 652 -4.24 -21.26 -3.19
CA THR A 652 -3.67 -21.48 -4.52
C THR A 652 -2.29 -22.12 -4.43
N ARG A 653 -2.14 -23.28 -5.04
CA ARG A 653 -0.86 -23.87 -5.35
C ARG A 653 -0.73 -23.95 -6.86
N VAL A 654 -0.25 -22.89 -7.49
CA VAL A 654 -0.20 -22.74 -8.96
C VAL A 654 1.20 -22.24 -9.36
N GLY A 655 1.96 -23.08 -10.07
CA GLY A 655 3.29 -22.77 -10.58
C GLY A 655 4.39 -22.94 -9.52
N ALA A 656 5.57 -23.41 -9.94
CA ALA A 656 6.78 -23.41 -9.13
C ALA A 656 7.50 -22.07 -9.33
N ALA A 657 7.56 -21.22 -8.33
CA ALA A 657 8.58 -20.18 -8.25
C ALA A 657 9.77 -20.78 -7.53
N ASP A 658 10.92 -20.88 -8.22
CA ASP A 658 12.17 -21.24 -7.58
C ASP A 658 12.56 -20.11 -6.63
N ASP A 659 12.34 -20.32 -5.35
CA ASP A 659 12.86 -19.40 -4.32
C ASP A 659 14.30 -19.75 -4.00
N ILE A 660 15.21 -19.27 -4.83
CA ILE A 660 16.65 -19.46 -4.67
C ILE A 660 17.14 -18.80 -3.36
N SER A 661 16.40 -17.83 -2.82
CA SER A 661 16.82 -17.05 -1.66
C SER A 661 16.77 -17.84 -0.34
N THR A 662 15.92 -18.83 -0.23
CA THR A 662 15.74 -19.64 0.98
C THR A 662 16.59 -20.91 1.00
N GLY A 663 17.22 -21.30 -0.11
CA GLY A 663 18.02 -22.52 -0.22
C GLY A 663 17.23 -23.82 -0.02
N GLN A 664 15.88 -23.77 -0.06
CA GLN A 664 15.01 -24.93 0.07
C GLN A 664 14.73 -25.54 -1.31
N SER A 665 14.59 -26.85 -1.34
CA SER A 665 14.17 -27.55 -2.57
C SER A 665 12.75 -27.14 -2.95
N THR A 666 12.45 -26.99 -4.25
CA THR A 666 11.11 -26.69 -4.77
C THR A 666 10.06 -27.67 -4.25
N PHE A 667 10.41 -28.94 -4.10
CA PHE A 667 9.54 -29.96 -3.54
C PHE A 667 9.21 -29.72 -2.06
N MET A 668 10.20 -29.26 -1.26
CA MET A 668 9.95 -28.96 0.16
C MET A 668 9.05 -27.73 0.33
N VAL A 669 9.19 -26.72 -0.51
CA VAL A 669 8.29 -25.55 -0.53
C VAL A 669 6.87 -26.00 -0.90
N GLU A 670 6.73 -26.84 -1.95
CA GLU A 670 5.45 -27.41 -2.35
C GLU A 670 4.77 -28.17 -1.23
N MET A 671 5.51 -29.02 -0.51
CA MET A 671 4.93 -29.80 0.60
C MET A 671 4.52 -28.93 1.79
N LYS A 672 5.22 -27.86 2.06
CA LYS A 672 4.82 -26.87 3.08
C LYS A 672 3.52 -26.16 2.69
N GLU A 673 3.39 -25.72 1.43
CA GLU A 673 2.17 -25.07 0.94
C GLU A 673 0.98 -26.03 1.00
N VAL A 674 1.16 -27.29 0.58
CA VAL A 674 0.11 -28.33 0.69
C VAL A 674 -0.25 -28.58 2.16
N SER A 675 0.74 -28.69 3.04
CA SER A 675 0.50 -28.85 4.49
C SER A 675 -0.30 -27.68 5.06
N HIS A 676 0.05 -26.45 4.68
CA HIS A 676 -0.68 -25.25 5.09
C HIS A 676 -2.15 -25.32 4.64
N ILE A 677 -2.41 -25.72 3.39
CA ILE A 677 -3.77 -25.89 2.86
C ILE A 677 -4.54 -26.92 3.68
N LEU A 678 -3.97 -28.12 3.89
CA LEU A 678 -4.64 -29.22 4.59
C LEU A 678 -4.95 -28.89 6.06
N CYS A 679 -4.14 -28.08 6.72
CA CYS A 679 -4.35 -27.68 8.12
C CYS A 679 -5.39 -26.56 8.28
N ASN A 680 -5.57 -25.68 7.29
CA ASN A 680 -6.36 -24.45 7.42
C ASN A 680 -7.63 -24.42 6.56
N ALA A 681 -7.79 -25.34 5.61
CA ALA A 681 -8.96 -25.38 4.76
C ALA A 681 -10.20 -25.84 5.53
N THR A 682 -11.35 -25.24 5.24
CA THR A 682 -12.67 -25.61 5.72
C THR A 682 -13.52 -26.14 4.56
N LYS A 683 -14.69 -26.63 4.86
CA LYS A 683 -15.66 -27.05 3.82
C LYS A 683 -16.10 -25.92 2.91
N ASN A 684 -16.03 -24.67 3.36
CA ASN A 684 -16.39 -23.48 2.59
C ASN A 684 -15.19 -22.86 1.87
N SER A 685 -14.02 -23.47 1.91
CA SER A 685 -12.83 -22.98 1.22
C SER A 685 -12.81 -23.40 -0.25
N LEU A 686 -12.18 -22.56 -1.10
CA LEU A 686 -11.90 -22.88 -2.50
C LEU A 686 -10.40 -23.19 -2.65
N ILE A 687 -10.07 -24.38 -3.10
CA ILE A 687 -8.69 -24.87 -3.21
C ILE A 687 -8.32 -25.09 -4.69
N LEU A 688 -7.23 -24.50 -5.11
CA LEU A 688 -6.65 -24.65 -6.45
C LEU A 688 -5.29 -25.34 -6.34
N LEU A 689 -5.20 -26.57 -6.82
CA LEU A 689 -3.98 -27.38 -6.81
C LEU A 689 -3.54 -27.67 -8.24
N ASP A 690 -2.40 -27.16 -8.64
CA ASP A 690 -1.85 -27.33 -9.99
C ASP A 690 -0.57 -28.17 -9.93
N GLU A 691 -0.63 -29.38 -10.49
CA GLU A 691 0.51 -30.27 -10.73
C GLU A 691 1.30 -30.64 -9.46
N ILE A 692 0.61 -31.10 -8.42
CA ILE A 692 1.22 -31.56 -7.18
C ILE A 692 2.07 -32.83 -7.44
N GLY A 693 3.25 -32.92 -6.81
CA GLY A 693 4.14 -34.07 -6.86
C GLY A 693 5.19 -34.04 -8.00
N ARG A 694 5.33 -32.92 -8.73
CA ARG A 694 6.30 -32.83 -9.83
C ARG A 694 7.78 -32.78 -9.37
N GLY A 695 8.04 -32.38 -8.15
CA GLY A 695 9.39 -32.17 -7.64
C GLY A 695 10.12 -33.44 -7.19
N THR A 696 9.54 -34.65 -7.36
CA THR A 696 10.07 -35.94 -6.92
C THR A 696 9.89 -37.04 -7.97
N SER A 697 10.15 -38.30 -7.62
CA SER A 697 9.93 -39.42 -8.54
C SER A 697 8.44 -39.56 -8.91
N THR A 698 8.14 -40.08 -10.10
CA THR A 698 6.76 -40.18 -10.62
C THR A 698 5.84 -40.93 -9.66
N TYR A 699 6.30 -42.05 -9.11
CA TYR A 699 5.48 -42.88 -8.21
C TYR A 699 5.27 -42.19 -6.84
N ASP A 700 6.30 -41.58 -6.29
CA ASP A 700 6.17 -40.82 -5.03
C ASP A 700 5.22 -39.64 -5.22
N GLY A 701 5.42 -38.86 -6.29
CA GLY A 701 4.57 -37.72 -6.62
C GLY A 701 3.11 -38.09 -6.81
N MET A 702 2.84 -39.16 -7.56
CA MET A 702 1.49 -39.69 -7.77
C MET A 702 0.86 -40.17 -6.45
N SER A 703 1.63 -40.89 -5.62
CA SER A 703 1.15 -41.41 -4.32
C SER A 703 0.76 -40.25 -3.39
N ILE A 704 1.59 -39.20 -3.31
CA ILE A 704 1.28 -38.00 -2.53
C ILE A 704 0.06 -37.28 -3.08
N ALA A 705 -0.02 -37.06 -4.41
CA ALA A 705 -1.15 -36.40 -5.04
C ALA A 705 -2.47 -37.14 -4.76
N ARG A 706 -2.49 -38.48 -4.87
CA ARG A 706 -3.64 -39.32 -4.54
C ARG A 706 -4.04 -39.17 -3.08
N ALA A 707 -3.08 -39.27 -2.16
CA ALA A 707 -3.32 -39.15 -0.72
C ALA A 707 -3.88 -37.76 -0.36
N VAL A 708 -3.43 -36.68 -1.01
CA VAL A 708 -3.97 -35.33 -0.81
C VAL A 708 -5.43 -35.26 -1.26
N VAL A 709 -5.77 -35.81 -2.42
CA VAL A 709 -7.16 -35.88 -2.92
C VAL A 709 -8.05 -36.68 -1.96
N GLU A 710 -7.60 -37.86 -1.53
CA GLU A 710 -8.32 -38.69 -0.56
C GLU A 710 -8.54 -37.96 0.78
N TYR A 711 -7.52 -37.29 1.29
CA TYR A 711 -7.60 -36.52 2.54
C TYR A 711 -8.59 -35.35 2.43
N LEU A 712 -8.50 -34.53 1.37
CA LEU A 712 -9.41 -33.40 1.14
C LEU A 712 -10.86 -33.88 1.05
N ASN A 713 -11.10 -34.97 0.33
CA ASN A 713 -12.45 -35.53 0.15
C ASN A 713 -13.00 -36.18 1.42
N ALA A 714 -12.16 -36.82 2.25
CA ALA A 714 -12.60 -37.51 3.46
C ALA A 714 -12.72 -36.62 4.71
N ASN A 715 -11.92 -35.56 4.81
CA ASN A 715 -11.77 -34.81 6.05
C ASN A 715 -12.14 -33.32 5.92
N VAL A 716 -11.99 -32.73 4.74
CA VAL A 716 -12.15 -31.28 4.56
C VAL A 716 -13.45 -30.95 3.83
N HIS A 717 -13.77 -31.66 2.76
CA HIS A 717 -14.96 -31.44 1.90
C HIS A 717 -14.99 -30.04 1.26
N ALA A 718 -13.83 -29.48 0.92
CA ALA A 718 -13.71 -28.15 0.31
C ALA A 718 -13.96 -28.18 -1.20
N TYR A 719 -14.42 -27.06 -1.76
CA TYR A 719 -14.46 -26.88 -3.22
C TYR A 719 -13.04 -26.96 -3.77
N THR A 720 -12.77 -27.99 -4.60
CA THR A 720 -11.39 -28.24 -5.05
C THR A 720 -11.31 -28.35 -6.57
N LEU A 721 -10.39 -27.60 -7.17
CA LEU A 721 -9.96 -27.74 -8.55
C LEU A 721 -8.53 -28.31 -8.55
N PHE A 722 -8.38 -29.51 -9.07
CA PHE A 722 -7.12 -30.24 -9.06
C PHE A 722 -6.64 -30.52 -10.49
N ALA A 723 -5.67 -29.78 -10.99
CA ALA A 723 -5.06 -30.07 -12.28
C ALA A 723 -3.87 -31.02 -12.13
N THR A 724 -3.82 -32.04 -12.97
CA THR A 724 -2.78 -33.08 -12.88
C THR A 724 -2.41 -33.64 -14.27
N HIS A 725 -1.22 -34.23 -14.32
CA HIS A 725 -0.76 -35.08 -15.42
C HIS A 725 -0.90 -36.57 -15.13
N TYR A 726 -1.16 -36.90 -13.87
CA TYR A 726 -1.35 -38.30 -13.49
C TYR A 726 -2.75 -38.76 -13.93
N HIS A 727 -2.81 -39.54 -15.02
CA HIS A 727 -4.09 -40.05 -15.57
C HIS A 727 -4.76 -40.98 -14.60
N GLU A 728 -3.97 -41.69 -13.80
CA GLU A 728 -4.43 -42.65 -12.80
C GLU A 728 -5.30 -41.99 -11.71
N LEU A 729 -5.16 -40.70 -11.48
CA LEU A 729 -6.04 -39.98 -10.54
C LEU A 729 -7.48 -39.86 -11.09
N SER A 730 -7.68 -40.01 -12.39
CA SER A 730 -9.02 -39.99 -12.96
C SER A 730 -9.89 -41.19 -12.51
N ASP A 731 -9.28 -42.29 -12.10
CA ASP A 731 -10.01 -43.47 -11.61
C ASP A 731 -10.74 -43.20 -10.30
N MET A 732 -10.26 -42.22 -9.53
CA MET A 732 -10.86 -41.83 -8.26
C MET A 732 -12.29 -41.28 -8.40
N ALA A 733 -12.66 -40.73 -9.55
CA ALA A 733 -14.03 -40.30 -9.82
C ALA A 733 -15.01 -41.46 -9.97
N ALA A 734 -14.52 -42.65 -10.31
CA ALA A 734 -15.34 -43.89 -10.32
C ALA A 734 -15.50 -44.45 -8.90
N GLU A 735 -14.54 -44.17 -8.01
CA GLU A 735 -14.54 -44.65 -6.63
C GLU A 735 -15.30 -43.72 -5.68
N ASN A 736 -15.54 -42.43 -6.08
CA ASN A 736 -16.13 -41.41 -5.25
C ASN A 736 -17.12 -40.52 -5.97
N GLU A 737 -18.36 -40.43 -5.47
CA GLU A 737 -19.44 -39.65 -6.08
C GLU A 737 -19.22 -38.15 -6.07
N HIS A 738 -18.44 -37.63 -5.14
CA HIS A 738 -18.16 -36.20 -5.00
C HIS A 738 -17.00 -35.69 -5.88
N ILE A 739 -16.30 -36.59 -6.59
CA ILE A 739 -15.21 -36.27 -7.49
C ILE A 739 -15.66 -36.40 -8.93
N LYS A 740 -15.42 -35.38 -9.75
CA LYS A 740 -15.73 -35.44 -11.21
C LYS A 740 -14.47 -35.16 -12.02
N ASN A 741 -14.37 -35.88 -13.15
CA ASN A 741 -13.29 -35.68 -14.10
C ASN A 741 -13.68 -34.68 -15.17
N TYR A 742 -12.76 -33.76 -15.47
CA TYR A 742 -12.87 -32.82 -16.56
C TYR A 742 -11.60 -32.85 -17.41
N THR A 743 -11.73 -32.55 -18.68
CA THR A 743 -10.64 -32.54 -19.62
C THR A 743 -10.69 -31.32 -20.54
N VAL A 744 -9.56 -30.95 -21.12
CA VAL A 744 -9.51 -29.90 -22.13
C VAL A 744 -9.85 -30.47 -23.49
N THR A 745 -10.79 -29.85 -24.20
CA THR A 745 -11.16 -30.28 -25.55
C THR A 745 -10.03 -30.01 -26.54
N VAL A 746 -9.75 -31.03 -27.35
CA VAL A 746 -8.73 -31.03 -28.40
C VAL A 746 -9.37 -31.35 -29.73
N LYS A 747 -9.00 -30.63 -30.78
CA LYS A 747 -9.40 -30.95 -32.16
C LYS A 747 -8.22 -31.50 -32.93
N GLU A 748 -8.31 -32.73 -33.30
CA GLU A 748 -7.29 -33.44 -34.13
C GLU A 748 -7.65 -33.30 -35.61
N ARG A 749 -6.71 -32.87 -36.43
CA ARG A 749 -6.75 -32.88 -37.88
C ARG A 749 -5.48 -33.54 -38.42
N GLY A 750 -5.50 -34.86 -38.60
CA GLY A 750 -4.32 -35.64 -38.99
C GLY A 750 -3.21 -35.56 -37.96
N LYS A 751 -2.07 -34.92 -38.29
CA LYS A 751 -0.96 -34.71 -37.37
C LYS A 751 -1.01 -33.33 -36.62
N GLU A 752 -1.97 -32.49 -36.96
CA GLU A 752 -2.13 -31.18 -36.32
C GLU A 752 -3.17 -31.25 -35.22
N ILE A 753 -2.79 -30.73 -34.03
CA ILE A 753 -3.66 -30.64 -32.88
C ILE A 753 -3.90 -29.16 -32.58
N THR A 754 -5.16 -28.80 -32.43
CA THR A 754 -5.62 -27.49 -31.99
C THR A 754 -6.28 -27.62 -30.62
N PHE A 755 -5.72 -26.96 -29.61
CA PHE A 755 -6.35 -26.88 -28.30
C PHE A 755 -7.50 -25.88 -28.35
N LEU A 756 -8.71 -26.34 -28.11
CA LEU A 756 -9.91 -25.50 -28.13
C LEU A 756 -10.07 -24.69 -26.83
N ARG A 757 -9.24 -24.94 -25.81
CA ARG A 757 -9.25 -24.26 -24.51
C ARG A 757 -10.58 -24.31 -23.77
N ARG A 758 -11.43 -25.25 -24.14
CA ARG A 758 -12.72 -25.51 -23.50
C ARG A 758 -12.61 -26.74 -22.60
N ILE A 759 -12.98 -26.56 -21.33
CA ILE A 759 -12.97 -27.61 -20.31
C ILE A 759 -14.37 -28.25 -20.25
N VAL A 760 -14.42 -29.56 -20.34
CA VAL A 760 -15.68 -30.32 -20.37
C VAL A 760 -15.58 -31.55 -19.47
N PRO A 761 -16.71 -32.08 -18.97
CA PRO A 761 -16.72 -33.37 -18.27
C PRO A 761 -16.10 -34.49 -19.11
N GLY A 762 -15.26 -35.31 -18.51
CA GLY A 762 -14.57 -36.44 -19.13
C GLY A 762 -13.13 -36.57 -18.68
N SER A 763 -12.47 -37.67 -19.06
CA SER A 763 -11.04 -37.90 -18.85
C SER A 763 -10.27 -37.83 -20.17
N ALA A 764 -8.98 -37.46 -20.13
CA ALA A 764 -8.10 -37.52 -21.28
C ALA A 764 -7.43 -38.90 -21.33
N ASP A 765 -7.65 -39.65 -22.39
CA ASP A 765 -7.08 -40.98 -22.55
C ASP A 765 -5.68 -40.97 -23.19
N LYS A 766 -5.20 -39.84 -23.67
CA LYS A 766 -3.92 -39.73 -24.41
C LYS A 766 -3.03 -38.63 -23.85
N SER A 767 -1.72 -38.91 -23.84
CA SER A 767 -0.67 -37.94 -23.61
C SER A 767 -0.43 -37.10 -24.88
N TYR A 768 -0.34 -35.79 -24.76
CA TYR A 768 -0.10 -34.84 -25.87
C TYR A 768 1.28 -34.15 -25.78
N GLY A 769 2.19 -34.64 -24.93
CA GLY A 769 3.51 -34.03 -24.70
C GLY A 769 4.33 -33.85 -25.97
N ILE A 770 4.41 -34.88 -26.84
CA ILE A 770 5.13 -34.86 -28.11
C ILE A 770 4.55 -33.86 -29.10
N HIS A 771 3.22 -33.68 -29.07
CA HIS A 771 2.55 -32.68 -29.91
C HIS A 771 2.85 -31.26 -29.47
N VAL A 772 2.92 -31.02 -28.17
CA VAL A 772 3.37 -29.72 -27.60
C VAL A 772 4.82 -29.43 -27.98
N ALA A 773 5.69 -30.45 -27.93
CA ALA A 773 7.08 -30.35 -28.36
C ALA A 773 7.19 -29.99 -29.86
N ARG A 774 6.30 -30.55 -30.72
CA ARG A 774 6.20 -30.18 -32.14
C ARG A 774 5.80 -28.69 -32.32
N LEU A 775 4.81 -28.21 -31.56
CA LEU A 775 4.39 -26.81 -31.58
C LEU A 775 5.50 -25.87 -31.11
N ALA A 776 6.37 -26.32 -30.21
CA ALA A 776 7.54 -25.60 -29.75
C ALA A 776 8.69 -25.58 -30.78
N GLY A 777 8.56 -26.27 -31.91
CA GLY A 777 9.55 -26.28 -32.99
C GLY A 777 10.72 -27.27 -32.83
N LEU A 778 10.55 -28.34 -32.05
CA LEU A 778 11.58 -29.38 -31.93
C LEU A 778 11.74 -30.11 -33.27
N PRO A 779 13.01 -30.56 -33.61
CA PRO A 779 13.27 -31.26 -34.87
C PRO A 779 12.42 -32.52 -35.08
N GLU A 780 11.87 -32.73 -36.28
CA GLU A 780 10.98 -33.81 -36.60
C GLU A 780 11.62 -35.21 -36.40
N SER A 781 12.95 -35.34 -36.59
CA SER A 781 13.68 -36.59 -36.32
C SER A 781 13.66 -36.97 -34.82
N LEU A 782 13.74 -35.96 -33.92
CA LEU A 782 13.64 -36.14 -32.48
C LEU A 782 12.23 -36.56 -32.10
N LEU A 783 11.21 -35.88 -32.65
CA LEU A 783 9.78 -36.15 -32.39
C LEU A 783 9.41 -37.55 -32.81
N LYS A 784 9.85 -38.03 -33.99
CA LYS A 784 9.60 -39.43 -34.42
C LYS A 784 10.23 -40.43 -33.45
N ARG A 785 11.46 -40.16 -32.98
CA ARG A 785 12.09 -41.05 -32.02
C ARG A 785 11.37 -41.05 -30.67
N ALA A 786 10.83 -39.88 -30.24
CA ALA A 786 10.02 -39.74 -29.02
C ALA A 786 8.72 -40.54 -29.14
N ASP A 787 8.04 -40.49 -30.31
CA ASP A 787 6.84 -41.29 -30.59
C ASP A 787 7.12 -42.80 -30.48
N GLU A 788 8.23 -43.28 -31.10
CA GLU A 788 8.63 -44.70 -31.02
C GLU A 788 8.94 -45.15 -29.58
N ILE A 789 9.56 -44.29 -28.78
CA ILE A 789 9.84 -44.58 -27.37
C ILE A 789 8.56 -44.64 -26.53
N LEU A 790 7.65 -43.70 -26.77
CA LEU A 790 6.36 -43.63 -26.06
C LEU A 790 5.53 -44.90 -26.35
N GLU A 791 5.42 -45.31 -27.64
CA GLU A 791 4.75 -46.54 -27.99
C GLU A 791 5.37 -47.78 -27.29
N GLY A 792 6.71 -47.83 -27.17
CA GLY A 792 7.38 -48.90 -26.45
C GLY A 792 7.06 -48.94 -24.96
N LEU A 793 7.00 -47.78 -24.31
CA LEU A 793 6.69 -47.67 -22.88
C LEU A 793 5.23 -47.97 -22.57
N GLU A 794 4.30 -47.59 -23.44
CA GLU A 794 2.88 -47.91 -23.30
C GLU A 794 2.62 -49.43 -23.44
N VAL A 795 3.37 -50.13 -24.29
CA VAL A 795 3.30 -51.58 -24.39
C VAL A 795 3.88 -52.33 -23.19
N GLU A 796 4.91 -51.78 -22.55
CA GLU A 796 5.52 -52.34 -21.33
C GLU A 796 4.65 -52.10 -20.09
N GLY A 797 3.86 -51.02 -20.05
CA GLY A 797 2.99 -50.62 -18.92
C GLY A 797 1.72 -51.51 -18.78
N ILE A 798 1.37 -52.36 -19.75
CA ILE A 798 0.19 -53.27 -19.73
C ILE A 798 0.49 -54.62 -19.04
N LYS A 799 1.50 -54.74 -18.21
CA LYS A 799 1.64 -55.92 -17.34
C LYS A 799 0.84 -55.67 -16.05
N GLU A 800 -0.30 -56.35 -15.99
CA GLU A 800 -1.13 -56.48 -14.78
C GLU A 800 -0.27 -56.90 -13.58
N GLU A 801 -0.14 -56.05 -12.55
CA GLU A 801 0.27 -56.49 -11.21
C GLU A 801 -0.95 -57.06 -10.46
N PRO A 802 -0.76 -58.13 -9.69
CA PRO A 802 -1.86 -58.75 -8.98
C PRO A 802 -2.36 -57.88 -7.85
N ALA A 803 -3.67 -57.82 -7.69
CA ALA A 803 -4.37 -57.06 -6.66
C ALA A 803 -3.76 -57.21 -5.24
N ALA A 804 -3.32 -56.12 -4.65
CA ALA A 804 -2.86 -56.07 -3.30
C ALA A 804 -4.01 -56.24 -2.30
N PRO A 805 -3.78 -56.86 -1.14
CA PRO A 805 -4.84 -57.21 -0.21
C PRO A 805 -5.41 -55.98 0.52
N VAL A 806 -6.71 -55.96 0.66
CA VAL A 806 -7.47 -54.94 1.40
C VAL A 806 -6.96 -54.86 2.85
N ILE A 807 -6.32 -53.77 3.20
CA ILE A 807 -5.95 -53.45 4.62
C ILE A 807 -7.19 -52.92 5.32
N ARG A 808 -7.65 -53.66 6.30
CA ARG A 808 -8.69 -53.23 7.26
C ARG A 808 -8.22 -52.03 8.05
N ARG A 809 -9.13 -51.07 8.24
CA ARG A 809 -8.98 -49.90 9.05
C ARG A 809 -8.39 -50.22 10.42
N GLU A 810 -7.22 -49.77 10.72
CA GLU A 810 -6.75 -49.43 12.05
C GLU A 810 -6.61 -47.92 12.11
N THR A 811 -7.01 -47.39 13.24
CA THR A 811 -7.06 -46.00 13.69
C THR A 811 -5.92 -45.14 13.13
N ALA A 812 -6.28 -44.01 12.55
CA ALA A 812 -5.36 -43.02 12.01
C ALA A 812 -4.31 -42.62 13.04
N LEU A 813 -3.08 -43.08 12.84
CA LEU A 813 -1.90 -42.54 13.48
C LEU A 813 -1.56 -41.20 12.83
N ASN A 814 -1.38 -40.18 13.65
CA ASN A 814 -0.94 -38.85 13.26
C ASN A 814 0.35 -38.93 12.43
N LEU A 815 0.27 -38.73 11.13
CA LEU A 815 1.41 -38.77 10.19
C LEU A 815 2.43 -37.63 10.39
N PHE A 816 2.18 -36.73 11.34
CA PHE A 816 3.02 -35.55 11.60
C PHE A 816 3.55 -35.43 13.04
N SER A 817 3.40 -36.48 13.87
CA SER A 817 4.06 -36.50 15.17
C SER A 817 5.48 -37.04 15.01
N SER A 818 6.47 -36.24 15.32
CA SER A 818 7.82 -36.75 15.55
C SER A 818 7.76 -37.72 16.73
N PRO A 819 8.33 -38.94 16.69
CA PRO A 819 8.39 -39.85 17.82
C PRO A 819 8.89 -39.22 19.11
N ILE A 820 9.72 -38.18 18.98
CA ILE A 820 10.25 -37.35 20.07
C ILE A 820 9.13 -36.52 20.72
N ILE A 821 8.17 -36.01 19.95
CA ILE A 821 7.06 -35.23 20.45
C ILE A 821 6.06 -36.15 21.18
N ASP A 822 5.78 -37.30 20.60
CA ASP A 822 4.88 -38.28 21.24
C ASP A 822 5.44 -38.78 22.59
N GLU A 823 6.74 -39.05 22.62
CA GLU A 823 7.43 -39.42 23.87
C GLU A 823 7.46 -38.29 24.91
N LEU A 824 7.59 -37.03 24.46
CA LEU A 824 7.53 -35.87 25.34
C LEU A 824 6.12 -35.61 25.90
N VAL A 825 5.07 -35.85 25.11
CA VAL A 825 3.67 -35.71 25.55
C VAL A 825 3.28 -36.76 26.57
N ASP A 826 3.77 -38.01 26.40
CA ASP A 826 3.47 -39.12 27.31
C ASP A 826 4.37 -39.14 28.53
N LEU A 827 5.37 -38.24 28.63
CA LEU A 827 6.32 -38.20 29.72
C LEU A 827 5.73 -37.53 30.96
N ASP A 828 5.39 -38.32 32.00
CA ASP A 828 5.07 -37.77 33.30
C ASP A 828 6.34 -37.32 34.07
N VAL A 829 6.70 -36.06 33.84
CA VAL A 829 7.89 -35.42 34.42
C VAL A 829 7.86 -35.43 35.96
N MET A 830 6.67 -35.34 36.54
CA MET A 830 6.50 -35.26 38.02
C MET A 830 6.80 -36.59 38.70
N SER A 831 6.77 -37.70 38.00
CA SER A 831 7.10 -39.03 38.53
C SER A 831 8.59 -39.39 38.44
N LYS A 832 9.43 -38.53 37.80
CA LYS A 832 10.86 -38.76 37.54
C LYS A 832 11.74 -38.00 38.53
N THR A 833 12.86 -38.61 38.86
CA THR A 833 13.93 -37.90 39.60
C THR A 833 14.64 -36.88 38.71
N PRO A 834 15.27 -35.82 39.25
CA PRO A 834 15.98 -34.82 38.45
C PRO A 834 17.08 -35.43 37.58
N ILE A 835 17.71 -36.51 37.94
CA ILE A 835 18.74 -37.17 37.16
C ILE A 835 18.12 -37.92 35.98
N GLU A 836 17.06 -38.67 36.17
CA GLU A 836 16.32 -39.36 35.11
C GLU A 836 15.72 -38.38 34.12
N ALA A 837 15.15 -37.22 34.58
CA ALA A 837 14.66 -36.18 33.68
C ALA A 837 15.77 -35.58 32.82
N MET A 838 16.95 -35.34 33.36
CA MET A 838 18.12 -34.86 32.62
C MET A 838 18.63 -35.90 31.59
N GLU A 839 18.64 -37.18 31.92
CA GLU A 839 19.03 -38.24 30.99
C GLU A 839 18.05 -38.36 29.82
N ILE A 840 16.76 -38.30 30.08
CA ILE A 840 15.70 -38.30 29.05
C ILE A 840 15.85 -37.06 28.13
N LEU A 841 16.00 -35.88 28.73
CA LEU A 841 16.20 -34.65 27.98
C LEU A 841 17.47 -34.67 27.09
N PHE A 842 18.55 -35.21 27.62
CA PHE A 842 19.79 -35.33 26.85
C PHE A 842 19.63 -36.31 25.70
N ARG A 843 18.96 -37.47 25.92
CA ARG A 843 18.67 -38.44 24.85
C ARG A 843 17.78 -37.81 23.76
N LEU A 844 16.65 -37.23 24.14
CA LEU A 844 15.72 -36.61 23.18
C LEU A 844 16.34 -35.41 22.42
N SER A 845 17.20 -34.62 23.09
CA SER A 845 17.95 -33.55 22.43
C SER A 845 18.99 -34.09 21.45
N LYS A 846 19.60 -35.24 21.74
CA LYS A 846 20.55 -35.91 20.83
C LYS A 846 19.79 -36.45 19.61
N GLU A 847 18.69 -37.16 19.81
CA GLU A 847 17.85 -37.71 18.75
C GLU A 847 17.28 -36.61 17.86
N ALA A 848 16.85 -35.47 18.43
CA ALA A 848 16.42 -34.31 17.67
C ALA A 848 17.50 -33.69 16.80
N LYS A 849 18.77 -33.69 17.27
CA LYS A 849 19.92 -33.19 16.47
C LYS A 849 20.39 -34.17 15.40
N GLU A 850 20.16 -35.44 15.58
CA GLU A 850 20.51 -36.48 14.63
C GLU A 850 19.45 -36.74 13.57
N GLY A 851 18.30 -36.05 13.66
CA GLY A 851 17.23 -36.06 12.64
C GLY A 851 16.43 -37.37 12.58
N ARG A 852 16.32 -38.07 13.68
CA ARG A 852 15.53 -39.30 13.79
C ARG A 852 14.23 -39.07 14.60
#